data_d1034cbeabe97f802106d75b922ae120
#
_entry.id   d1034cbeabe97f802106d75b922ae120
#
_cell.length_a   1.000
_cell.length_b   1.000
_cell.length_c   1.000
_cell.angle_alpha   90.00
_cell.angle_beta   90.00
_cell.angle_gamma   90.00
#
_symmetry.space_group_name_H-M   'P 1'
#
loop_
_entity.id
_entity.type
_entity.pdbx_description
1 polymer ?
#
loop_
_entity_poly.entity_id
_entity_poly.type
_entity_poly.pdbx_seq_one_letter_code
_entity_poly.pdbx_strand_id
1 'polypeptide(L)'
;MSEFRVHHEVNQLLSLLKVNGDGAEVYIDLLLKNRTPYVTTSVSTHSAKVKISEFSSTPHQFLKKYEELKSHNVRHLDSLVYLLSKLTEDKQTRRYLRQNQAERAALDTPVTTQLSAVTLPPSTTKMSPKELAELRRQLGNIAVTSNTAEQQVIRKKLRDKHNKHNPGHTTPQLPSWVYERLDLIGDFAPYVGIPSEPSVQVGTLPLALQEQTVVEDFLWLMVGVDGRYLMSQLLTGPMAARSFSIDPSLDVSINELLGRMLPLVSAYSIITRFIEEQSSFEYGQVNHALVAAVRTLHKEYLVLVSQLENLNRHGGLSLQKFWFYVQPTLRTVELLSSIAMSVYKGACTGGATLSLLHEKAFNTTGDAHAQELCLYLTKAASVPYFEILEKWIYKGIIQDPYSEFMVEEQDLLKERIQEDYNDKYWDQRYTVVQHCIPTFLQNLADKILSTGKYLNVVQECGQDVSFPAASEVVYTLKERAYVEQIEAAYSYASHVLLTFMLEEKELLTRLRCIKQYFLLATGDFFVNFMELAEEELKQCVTDILPLRLEALLELALRMSTANTDPYKDDLKIELMPHDLITQLLRVLAIETQQEKSLAATDPTDFMLSGIEAFSFDYTVTWPLSLIISRKSLTRYQIIFRHLFYCKYVERQLCNLWLINKAIKVDFMNSSKWIRVAFALRQRMLNFMQNIQYYMMCEVIEPNWHLFENNLKTVSNIDDVLFCHTNFLDICLKDCMLTNPELLKIFSKLMSVCVMFTNCMQRFSNFDVSTGAILNPQGIDIKSEDGEHFEEWEKDCLMTKYLAEYAQSFQNSESFETTIDMFDNNFSTYLLDLLDKISIHSTNDCEHSMINIIYRLDFSGYYAEKLEQLAMDRSQKKRVEKQSSGTSAGAGRLV
;
A
#
# COMPACT_ATOMS: atom_id res chain seq x y z
N MET A 1 -21.86 20.08 6.29
CA MET A 1 -22.40 18.80 6.77
C MET A 1 -21.74 17.73 5.95
N SER A 2 -21.19 16.72 6.60
CA SER A 2 -20.63 15.55 5.93
C SER A 2 -21.72 14.88 5.08
N GLU A 3 -21.37 14.42 3.90
CA GLU A 3 -22.26 13.72 2.96
C GLU A 3 -22.85 12.47 3.65
N PHE A 4 -22.07 11.81 4.48
CA PHE A 4 -22.46 10.63 5.25
C PHE A 4 -23.46 10.90 6.38
N ARG A 5 -23.45 12.09 6.94
CA ARG A 5 -24.47 12.49 7.91
C ARG A 5 -25.85 12.58 7.26
N VAL A 6 -25.93 13.11 6.03
CA VAL A 6 -27.17 13.14 5.25
C VAL A 6 -27.64 11.73 4.92
N HIS A 7 -26.70 10.83 4.53
CA HIS A 7 -26.99 9.41 4.30
C HIS A 7 -27.54 8.73 5.57
N HIS A 8 -26.93 8.96 6.70
CA HIS A 8 -27.36 8.37 7.97
C HIS A 8 -28.78 8.86 8.37
N GLU A 9 -29.01 10.16 8.31
CA GLU A 9 -30.32 10.75 8.66
C GLU A 9 -31.44 10.28 7.68
N VAL A 10 -31.13 10.17 6.39
CA VAL A 10 -32.07 9.64 5.38
C VAL A 10 -32.35 8.16 5.62
N ASN A 11 -31.34 7.33 5.91
CA ASN A 11 -31.52 5.93 6.24
C ASN A 11 -32.35 5.72 7.51
N GLN A 12 -32.13 6.53 8.56
CA GLN A 12 -32.97 6.51 9.75
C GLN A 12 -34.42 6.88 9.43
N LEU A 13 -34.64 7.90 8.61
CA LEU A 13 -35.98 8.34 8.22
C LEU A 13 -36.70 7.27 7.39
N LEU A 14 -36.02 6.62 6.47
CA LEU A 14 -36.57 5.52 5.67
C LEU A 14 -36.88 4.28 6.53
N SER A 15 -36.03 3.97 7.51
CA SER A 15 -36.29 2.87 8.45
C SER A 15 -37.51 3.12 9.33
N LEU A 16 -37.72 4.37 9.77
CA LEU A 16 -38.93 4.79 10.49
C LEU A 16 -40.21 4.68 9.62
N LEU A 17 -40.06 4.95 8.30
CA LEU A 17 -41.15 4.82 7.34
C LEU A 17 -41.37 3.38 6.84
N LYS A 18 -40.57 2.40 7.32
CA LYS A 18 -40.63 0.98 6.93
C LYS A 18 -40.49 0.77 5.41
N VAL A 19 -39.71 1.61 4.75
CA VAL A 19 -39.34 1.45 3.34
C VAL A 19 -38.12 0.55 3.24
N ASN A 20 -38.14 -0.47 2.38
CA ASN A 20 -37.02 -1.38 2.18
C ASN A 20 -35.80 -0.63 1.63
N GLY A 21 -34.60 -1.02 2.11
CA GLY A 21 -33.34 -0.31 1.89
C GLY A 21 -32.88 -0.11 0.44
N ASP A 22 -33.36 -0.93 -0.50
CA ASP A 22 -32.99 -0.85 -1.93
C ASP A 22 -33.44 0.47 -2.63
N GLY A 23 -34.37 1.23 -2.01
CA GLY A 23 -34.75 2.55 -2.52
C GLY A 23 -34.00 3.72 -1.88
N ALA A 24 -33.19 3.48 -0.86
CA ALA A 24 -32.54 4.56 -0.10
C ALA A 24 -31.53 5.34 -0.94
N GLU A 25 -30.77 4.68 -1.77
CA GLU A 25 -29.77 5.32 -2.66
C GLU A 25 -30.38 6.29 -3.65
N VAL A 26 -31.54 5.97 -4.21
CA VAL A 26 -32.25 6.85 -5.14
C VAL A 26 -32.69 8.15 -4.45
N TYR A 27 -33.17 8.08 -3.21
CA TYR A 27 -33.55 9.27 -2.45
C TYR A 27 -32.35 10.09 -1.99
N ILE A 28 -31.24 9.40 -1.62
CA ILE A 28 -29.97 10.04 -1.25
C ILE A 28 -29.37 10.76 -2.47
N ASP A 29 -29.33 10.12 -3.63
CA ASP A 29 -28.88 10.70 -4.88
C ASP A 29 -29.73 11.91 -5.30
N LEU A 30 -31.04 11.82 -5.11
CA LEU A 30 -31.95 12.95 -5.31
C LEU A 30 -31.65 14.13 -4.39
N LEU A 31 -31.33 13.88 -3.13
CA LEU A 31 -31.00 14.92 -2.16
C LEU A 31 -29.60 15.50 -2.34
N LEU A 32 -28.60 14.68 -2.69
CA LEU A 32 -27.20 15.12 -2.85
C LEU A 32 -26.91 15.73 -4.23
N LYS A 33 -27.44 15.17 -5.30
CA LYS A 33 -27.28 15.72 -6.66
C LYS A 33 -28.05 17.03 -6.86
N ASN A 34 -29.12 17.24 -6.10
CA ASN A 34 -29.89 18.48 -6.10
C ASN A 34 -29.45 19.48 -5.03
N ARG A 35 -28.13 19.78 -4.94
CA ARG A 35 -27.63 20.91 -4.14
C ARG A 35 -28.13 22.27 -4.57
N THR A 36 -28.73 22.39 -5.72
CA THR A 36 -29.50 23.55 -6.14
C THR A 36 -30.97 23.22 -5.97
N PRO A 37 -31.80 24.11 -5.34
CA PRO A 37 -33.24 23.95 -5.37
C PRO A 37 -33.63 23.89 -6.83
N TYR A 38 -33.97 22.69 -7.30
CA TYR A 38 -34.56 22.54 -8.61
C TYR A 38 -35.90 23.27 -8.57
N VAL A 39 -35.88 24.50 -9.00
CA VAL A 39 -37.12 25.13 -9.42
C VAL A 39 -37.50 24.41 -10.70
N THR A 40 -38.05 23.23 -10.56
CA THR A 40 -38.67 22.49 -11.62
C THR A 40 -39.84 23.27 -12.10
N THR A 41 -39.58 24.22 -13.00
CA THR A 41 -40.70 24.79 -13.65
C THR A 41 -40.24 25.31 -15.01
N SER A 42 -40.31 24.45 -15.98
CA SER A 42 -40.33 24.85 -17.37
C SER A 42 -41.40 25.95 -17.64
N VAL A 43 -42.47 25.91 -16.89
CA VAL A 43 -43.51 26.92 -16.90
C VAL A 43 -43.06 28.21 -16.20
N SER A 44 -42.33 28.17 -15.11
CA SER A 44 -41.85 29.37 -14.40
C SER A 44 -40.69 30.07 -15.08
N THR A 45 -39.82 29.37 -15.81
CA THR A 45 -38.73 30.01 -16.57
C THR A 45 -39.28 30.81 -17.74
N HIS A 46 -40.30 30.34 -18.45
CA HIS A 46 -40.94 31.09 -19.51
C HIS A 46 -41.67 32.35 -18.98
N SER A 47 -42.44 32.20 -17.90
CA SER A 47 -43.08 33.31 -17.21
C SER A 47 -42.06 34.34 -16.66
N ALA A 48 -40.94 33.86 -16.11
CA ALA A 48 -39.86 34.71 -15.65
C ALA A 48 -39.21 35.55 -16.78
N LYS A 49 -38.99 34.94 -17.95
CA LYS A 49 -38.46 35.61 -19.13
C LYS A 49 -39.42 36.73 -19.62
N VAL A 50 -40.70 36.41 -19.72
CA VAL A 50 -41.71 37.39 -20.14
C VAL A 50 -41.73 38.55 -19.16
N LYS A 51 -41.74 38.29 -17.85
CA LYS A 51 -41.74 39.35 -16.83
C LYS A 51 -40.52 40.25 -16.91
N ILE A 52 -39.32 39.68 -17.09
CA ILE A 52 -38.10 40.47 -17.20
C ILE A 52 -38.08 41.26 -18.52
N SER A 53 -38.58 40.68 -19.62
CA SER A 53 -38.68 41.39 -20.90
C SER A 53 -39.62 42.57 -20.85
N GLU A 54 -40.72 42.51 -20.08
CA GLU A 54 -41.64 43.63 -19.84
C GLU A 54 -41.03 44.79 -19.06
N PHE A 55 -40.06 44.46 -18.14
CA PHE A 55 -39.35 45.46 -17.34
C PHE A 55 -38.07 45.99 -17.99
N SER A 56 -37.59 45.35 -19.02
CA SER A 56 -36.34 45.76 -19.68
C SER A 56 -36.61 46.92 -20.66
N SER A 57 -35.70 47.89 -20.69
CA SER A 57 -35.72 48.98 -21.67
C SER A 57 -35.51 48.50 -23.11
N THR A 58 -34.90 47.33 -23.30
CA THR A 58 -34.57 46.71 -24.59
C THR A 58 -34.89 45.21 -24.60
N PRO A 59 -36.15 44.80 -24.71
CA PRO A 59 -36.57 43.39 -24.60
C PRO A 59 -35.91 42.45 -25.61
N HIS A 60 -35.72 42.89 -26.82
CA HIS A 60 -35.12 42.12 -27.90
C HIS A 60 -33.63 41.79 -27.63
N GLN A 61 -32.87 42.72 -27.05
CA GLN A 61 -31.46 42.50 -26.70
C GLN A 61 -31.33 41.53 -25.53
N PHE A 62 -32.24 41.57 -24.57
CA PHE A 62 -32.27 40.61 -23.46
C PHE A 62 -32.53 39.17 -23.95
N LEU A 63 -33.53 38.98 -24.80
CA LEU A 63 -33.84 37.66 -25.35
C LEU A 63 -32.69 37.09 -26.18
N LYS A 64 -32.08 37.94 -27.04
CA LYS A 64 -30.92 37.53 -27.83
C LYS A 64 -29.73 37.10 -26.97
N LYS A 65 -29.39 37.88 -25.96
CA LYS A 65 -28.30 37.53 -25.00
C LYS A 65 -28.62 36.29 -24.17
N TYR A 66 -29.88 36.08 -23.83
CA TYR A 66 -30.31 34.86 -23.12
C TYR A 66 -30.12 33.63 -24.02
N GLU A 67 -30.48 33.68 -25.31
CA GLU A 67 -30.28 32.60 -26.26
C GLU A 67 -28.80 32.33 -26.53
N GLU A 68 -27.98 33.38 -26.63
CA GLU A 68 -26.52 33.27 -26.73
C GLU A 68 -25.91 32.59 -25.50
N LEU A 69 -26.30 32.96 -24.28
CA LEU A 69 -25.83 32.32 -23.04
C LEU A 69 -26.33 30.89 -22.92
N LYS A 70 -27.51 30.56 -23.39
CA LYS A 70 -28.05 29.21 -23.42
C LYS A 70 -27.30 28.32 -24.40
N SER A 71 -26.90 28.87 -25.57
CA SER A 71 -26.05 28.14 -26.53
C SER A 71 -24.65 27.81 -25.99
N HIS A 72 -24.16 28.62 -25.06
CA HIS A 72 -22.90 28.40 -24.36
C HIS A 72 -22.99 27.46 -23.13
N ASN A 73 -24.16 26.81 -22.91
CA ASN A 73 -24.39 25.88 -21.79
C ASN A 73 -23.99 26.44 -20.43
N VAL A 74 -24.30 27.71 -20.15
CA VAL A 74 -23.96 28.31 -18.84
C VAL A 74 -24.80 27.67 -17.74
N ARG A 75 -24.14 27.10 -16.73
CA ARG A 75 -24.80 26.45 -15.59
C ARG A 75 -25.60 27.47 -14.79
N HIS A 76 -26.81 27.10 -14.35
CA HIS A 76 -27.71 27.90 -13.51
C HIS A 76 -28.31 29.14 -14.15
N LEU A 77 -28.32 29.28 -15.48
CA LEU A 77 -28.88 30.41 -16.17
C LEU A 77 -30.40 30.61 -15.87
N ASP A 78 -31.16 29.51 -15.85
CA ASP A 78 -32.60 29.51 -15.59
C ASP A 78 -32.90 29.91 -14.11
N SER A 79 -32.08 29.49 -13.18
CA SER A 79 -32.19 29.86 -11.76
C SER A 79 -31.92 31.36 -11.56
N LEU A 80 -30.93 31.91 -12.27
CA LEU A 80 -30.58 33.33 -12.24
C LEU A 80 -31.71 34.18 -12.80
N VAL A 81 -32.30 33.78 -13.94
CA VAL A 81 -33.44 34.48 -14.57
C VAL A 81 -34.66 34.48 -13.64
N TYR A 82 -34.93 33.37 -12.97
CA TYR A 82 -36.01 33.30 -11.98
C TYR A 82 -35.75 34.20 -10.78
N LEU A 83 -34.54 34.21 -10.22
CA LEU A 83 -34.16 35.12 -9.14
C LEU A 83 -34.35 36.58 -9.54
N LEU A 84 -33.89 36.96 -10.73
CA LEU A 84 -34.08 38.32 -11.29
C LEU A 84 -35.55 38.66 -11.43
N SER A 85 -36.41 37.74 -11.87
CA SER A 85 -37.84 37.96 -11.94
C SER A 85 -38.49 38.20 -10.59
N LYS A 86 -38.03 37.48 -9.55
CA LYS A 86 -38.47 37.70 -8.16
C LYS A 86 -38.00 39.02 -7.58
N LEU A 87 -36.77 39.42 -7.87
CA LEU A 87 -36.25 40.74 -7.47
C LEU A 87 -37.01 41.89 -8.14
N THR A 88 -37.50 41.72 -9.37
CA THR A 88 -38.38 42.73 -10.03
C THR A 88 -39.79 42.82 -9.41
N GLU A 89 -40.26 41.83 -8.69
CA GLU A 89 -41.50 41.83 -7.91
C GLU A 89 -41.38 42.60 -6.59
N ASP A 90 -40.18 42.71 -6.02
CA ASP A 90 -39.95 43.40 -4.74
C ASP A 90 -40.06 44.94 -4.88
N LYS A 91 -40.84 45.52 -3.97
CA LYS A 91 -41.13 46.97 -3.99
C LYS A 91 -39.91 47.84 -3.71
N GLN A 92 -38.98 47.37 -2.87
CA GLN A 92 -37.75 48.10 -2.54
C GLN A 92 -36.78 48.08 -3.72
N THR A 93 -36.59 46.92 -4.34
CA THR A 93 -35.73 46.75 -5.51
C THR A 93 -36.22 47.53 -6.70
N ARG A 94 -37.55 47.58 -6.89
CA ARG A 94 -38.18 48.45 -7.92
C ARG A 94 -37.91 49.94 -7.70
N ARG A 95 -37.97 50.40 -6.48
CA ARG A 95 -37.65 51.81 -6.16
C ARG A 95 -36.18 52.14 -6.46
N TYR A 96 -35.30 51.28 -6.06
CA TYR A 96 -33.86 51.42 -6.30
C TYR A 96 -33.52 51.39 -7.80
N LEU A 97 -34.09 50.45 -8.58
CA LEU A 97 -33.87 50.38 -10.01
C LEU A 97 -34.44 51.63 -10.75
N ARG A 98 -35.57 52.16 -10.33
CA ARG A 98 -36.13 53.43 -10.88
C ARG A 98 -35.29 54.63 -10.54
N GLN A 99 -34.71 54.73 -9.32
CA GLN A 99 -33.79 55.77 -8.95
C GLN A 99 -32.49 55.70 -9.79
N ASN A 100 -31.90 54.55 -9.96
CA ASN A 100 -30.73 54.38 -10.81
C ASN A 100 -30.98 54.63 -12.30
N GLN A 101 -32.20 54.35 -12.79
CA GLN A 101 -32.57 54.70 -14.14
C GLN A 101 -32.76 56.19 -14.33
N ALA A 102 -33.31 56.89 -13.33
CA ALA A 102 -33.44 58.34 -13.33
C ALA A 102 -32.07 59.05 -13.24
N GLU A 103 -31.16 58.53 -12.43
CA GLU A 103 -29.76 59.03 -12.33
C GLU A 103 -28.97 58.77 -13.63
N ARG A 104 -29.14 57.62 -14.31
CA ARG A 104 -28.52 57.37 -15.61
C ARG A 104 -29.14 58.24 -16.73
N ALA A 105 -30.43 58.50 -16.71
CA ALA A 105 -31.05 59.39 -17.66
C ALA A 105 -30.64 60.88 -17.44
N ALA A 106 -30.28 61.24 -16.21
CA ALA A 106 -29.69 62.58 -15.92
C ALA A 106 -28.22 62.72 -16.34
N LEU A 107 -27.51 61.60 -16.51
CA LEU A 107 -26.09 61.50 -16.95
C LEU A 107 -25.92 61.53 -18.47
N ASP A 108 -26.96 61.30 -19.24
CA ASP A 108 -26.95 61.20 -20.71
C ASP A 108 -27.22 62.55 -21.41
N THR A 109 -27.26 63.68 -20.71
CA THR A 109 -27.29 64.98 -21.34
C THR A 109 -25.85 65.50 -21.60
N PRO A 110 -25.48 65.86 -22.83
CA PRO A 110 -24.15 66.29 -23.15
C PRO A 110 -23.90 67.70 -22.62
N VAL A 111 -23.27 67.85 -21.49
CA VAL A 111 -22.67 69.08 -20.99
C VAL A 111 -21.23 69.17 -21.49
N THR A 112 -21.05 69.95 -22.54
CA THR A 112 -19.76 70.50 -23.00
C THR A 112 -19.18 71.39 -21.91
N THR A 113 -18.26 70.95 -21.10
CA THR A 113 -17.41 71.83 -20.32
C THR A 113 -15.99 71.21 -20.23
N GLN A 114 -15.08 72.02 -20.82
CA GLN A 114 -13.66 71.80 -20.76
C GLN A 114 -13.18 71.77 -19.31
N LEU A 115 -12.56 70.66 -18.89
CA LEU A 115 -11.73 70.65 -17.72
C LEU A 115 -10.42 69.88 -18.00
N SER A 116 -9.40 70.65 -17.77
CA SER A 116 -7.98 70.40 -17.97
C SER A 116 -7.54 69.01 -17.49
N ALA A 117 -6.72 68.42 -18.33
CA ALA A 117 -6.00 67.14 -18.09
C ALA A 117 -5.17 67.18 -16.80
N VAL A 118 -5.51 66.31 -15.86
CA VAL A 118 -4.58 65.81 -14.84
C VAL A 118 -4.04 64.49 -15.34
N THR A 119 -2.81 64.49 -15.78
CA THR A 119 -2.06 63.34 -16.19
C THR A 119 -1.78 62.42 -14.98
N LEU A 120 -2.45 61.31 -14.91
CA LEU A 120 -2.09 60.14 -14.10
C LEU A 120 -1.03 59.34 -14.86
N PRO A 121 -0.02 58.82 -14.19
CA PRO A 121 1.00 58.02 -14.85
C PRO A 121 0.44 56.67 -15.38
N PRO A 122 0.96 56.19 -16.50
CA PRO A 122 0.44 54.96 -17.10
C PRO A 122 0.97 53.75 -16.31
N SER A 123 0.10 53.12 -15.55
CA SER A 123 0.31 51.79 -15.06
C SER A 123 -0.47 50.84 -15.96
N THR A 124 0.17 49.73 -16.28
CA THR A 124 -0.29 48.54 -16.96
C THR A 124 0.05 48.44 -18.43
N THR A 125 1.19 47.84 -18.69
CA THR A 125 1.50 47.13 -19.92
C THR A 125 0.40 46.12 -20.17
N LYS A 126 -0.47 46.38 -21.17
CA LYS A 126 -1.40 45.39 -21.67
C LYS A 126 -0.60 44.28 -22.34
N MET A 127 -0.52 43.11 -21.72
CA MET A 127 0.02 41.88 -22.35
C MET A 127 -0.72 41.62 -23.66
N SER A 128 0.00 41.23 -24.69
CA SER A 128 -0.56 40.91 -25.98
C SER A 128 -1.39 39.62 -25.90
N PRO A 129 -2.44 39.50 -26.73
CA PRO A 129 -3.28 38.28 -26.75
C PRO A 129 -2.50 36.99 -27.02
N LYS A 130 -1.32 37.07 -27.63
CA LYS A 130 -0.44 35.92 -27.89
C LYS A 130 0.27 35.46 -26.63
N GLU A 131 0.75 36.36 -25.79
CA GLU A 131 1.39 36.07 -24.52
C GLU A 131 0.38 35.47 -23.50
N LEU A 132 -0.86 35.92 -23.53
CA LEU A 132 -1.95 35.38 -22.71
C LEU A 132 -2.36 33.96 -23.17
N ALA A 133 -2.29 33.68 -24.47
CA ALA A 133 -2.56 32.35 -25.01
C ALA A 133 -1.40 31.38 -24.68
N GLU A 134 -0.16 31.88 -24.66
CA GLU A 134 1.03 31.09 -24.30
C GLU A 134 1.08 30.78 -22.81
N LEU A 135 0.69 31.72 -21.96
CA LEU A 135 0.52 31.50 -20.51
C LEU A 135 -0.62 30.51 -20.20
N ARG A 136 -1.75 30.59 -20.93
CA ARG A 136 -2.84 29.60 -20.80
C ARG A 136 -2.42 28.22 -21.25
N ARG A 137 -1.60 28.11 -22.29
CA ARG A 137 -1.05 26.84 -22.77
C ARG A 137 -0.01 26.25 -21.79
N GLN A 138 0.81 27.08 -21.17
CA GLN A 138 1.75 26.68 -20.13
C GLN A 138 1.03 26.25 -18.84
N LEU A 139 -0.03 26.94 -18.43
CA LEU A 139 -0.88 26.56 -17.30
C LEU A 139 -1.69 25.28 -17.58
N GLY A 140 -2.14 25.07 -18.83
CA GLY A 140 -2.81 23.84 -19.25
C GLY A 140 -1.89 22.61 -19.24
N ASN A 141 -0.61 22.81 -19.57
CA ASN A 141 0.40 21.73 -19.50
C ASN A 141 0.86 21.45 -18.07
N ILE A 142 0.71 22.39 -17.13
CA ILE A 142 1.05 22.19 -15.71
C ILE A 142 -0.06 21.40 -14.98
N ALA A 143 -1.30 21.46 -15.49
CA ALA A 143 -2.42 20.72 -14.93
C ALA A 143 -2.42 19.21 -15.28
N VAL A 144 -1.52 18.74 -16.14
CA VAL A 144 -1.46 17.35 -16.61
C VAL A 144 -0.27 16.57 -16.02
N THR A 145 0.67 17.25 -15.35
CA THR A 145 1.80 16.57 -14.69
C THR A 145 1.83 16.90 -13.20
N SER A 146 1.07 16.12 -12.42
CA SER A 146 1.09 16.17 -10.96
C SER A 146 2.29 15.38 -10.41
N ASN A 147 3.49 15.92 -10.54
CA ASN A 147 4.65 15.44 -9.79
C ASN A 147 4.91 16.34 -8.59
N THR A 148 4.58 15.85 -7.39
CA THR A 148 4.79 16.55 -6.11
C THR A 148 6.24 17.02 -5.91
N ALA A 149 7.22 16.27 -6.41
CA ALA A 149 8.64 16.66 -6.41
C ALA A 149 8.92 17.88 -7.30
N GLU A 150 8.27 18.00 -8.46
CA GLU A 150 8.43 19.15 -9.35
C GLU A 150 7.73 20.40 -8.81
N GLN A 151 6.60 20.25 -8.12
CA GLN A 151 5.93 21.38 -7.45
C GLN A 151 6.79 21.94 -6.32
N GLN A 152 7.46 21.10 -5.54
CA GLN A 152 8.41 21.56 -4.52
C GLN A 152 9.62 22.27 -5.15
N VAL A 153 10.13 21.76 -6.27
CA VAL A 153 11.23 22.39 -7.02
C VAL A 153 10.79 23.71 -7.65
N ILE A 154 9.55 23.79 -8.16
CA ILE A 154 9.01 25.03 -8.73
C ILE A 154 8.75 26.05 -7.62
N ARG A 155 8.20 25.63 -6.46
CA ARG A 155 8.04 26.51 -5.28
C ARG A 155 9.40 27.03 -4.77
N LYS A 156 10.41 26.16 -4.75
CA LYS A 156 11.79 26.55 -4.38
C LYS A 156 12.41 27.50 -5.41
N LYS A 157 12.23 27.26 -6.71
CA LYS A 157 12.69 28.15 -7.78
C LYS A 157 11.95 29.49 -7.82
N LEU A 158 10.66 29.55 -7.47
CA LEU A 158 9.91 30.81 -7.35
C LEU A 158 10.37 31.61 -6.14
N ARG A 159 10.63 30.96 -5.00
CA ARG A 159 11.19 31.57 -3.78
C ARG A 159 12.61 32.10 -4.05
N ASP A 160 13.44 31.35 -4.77
CA ASP A 160 14.80 31.74 -5.15
C ASP A 160 14.84 32.85 -6.22
N LYS A 161 13.83 32.92 -7.10
CA LYS A 161 13.68 34.04 -8.04
C LYS A 161 13.26 35.34 -7.35
N HIS A 162 12.38 35.26 -6.34
CA HIS A 162 11.99 36.43 -5.54
C HIS A 162 13.18 36.95 -4.74
N ASN A 163 14.09 36.09 -4.26
CA ASN A 163 15.30 36.47 -3.55
C ASN A 163 16.45 36.94 -4.46
N LYS A 164 16.42 36.64 -5.78
CA LYS A 164 17.49 37.04 -6.72
C LYS A 164 17.29 38.43 -7.36
N HIS A 165 16.12 39.07 -7.17
CA HIS A 165 15.87 40.38 -7.78
C HIS A 165 16.33 41.57 -6.93
N ASN A 166 16.88 41.34 -5.72
CA ASN A 166 17.47 42.41 -4.91
C ASN A 166 18.78 41.98 -4.22
N PRO A 167 19.94 42.01 -4.90
CA PRO A 167 21.21 41.87 -4.23
C PRO A 167 21.58 43.21 -3.57
N GLY A 168 21.20 43.42 -2.33
CA GLY A 168 21.65 44.60 -1.59
C GLY A 168 20.70 45.17 -0.52
N HIS A 169 19.49 44.63 -0.39
CA HIS A 169 18.67 44.97 0.76
C HIS A 169 18.61 43.77 1.72
N THR A 170 19.22 43.96 2.90
CA THR A 170 18.74 43.30 4.12
C THR A 170 17.22 43.23 4.01
N THR A 171 16.66 42.02 4.14
CA THR A 171 15.21 41.81 4.24
C THR A 171 14.64 42.96 5.03
N PRO A 172 13.76 43.80 4.45
CA PRO A 172 13.21 44.90 5.24
C PRO A 172 12.56 44.20 6.41
N GLN A 173 13.09 44.46 7.65
CA GLN A 173 12.39 44.04 8.85
C GLN A 173 11.01 44.68 8.70
N LEU A 174 10.03 43.84 8.46
CA LEU A 174 8.64 44.27 8.41
C LEU A 174 8.44 45.13 9.64
N PRO A 175 7.97 46.35 9.50
CA PRO A 175 7.77 47.21 10.64
C PRO A 175 6.88 46.48 11.68
N SER A 176 7.14 46.73 12.96
CA SER A 176 6.40 46.02 14.06
C SER A 176 4.88 46.07 13.90
N TRP A 177 4.35 47.09 13.24
CA TRP A 177 2.94 47.24 12.97
C TRP A 177 2.38 46.18 11.95
N VAL A 178 3.18 45.54 11.15
CA VAL A 178 2.71 44.43 10.28
C VAL A 178 2.38 43.19 11.10
N TYR A 179 3.04 43.02 12.25
CA TYR A 179 2.72 41.94 13.20
C TYR A 179 1.59 42.31 14.18
N GLU A 180 1.21 43.61 14.21
CA GLU A 180 0.14 44.15 15.01
C GLU A 180 -1.03 44.50 14.09
N ARG A 181 -2.25 44.12 14.47
CA ARG A 181 -3.44 44.45 13.71
C ARG A 181 -3.78 45.92 13.85
N LEU A 182 -3.34 46.72 12.89
CA LEU A 182 -3.65 48.14 12.78
C LEU A 182 -5.06 48.40 12.21
N ASP A 183 -5.62 47.42 11.51
CA ASP A 183 -6.95 47.46 10.94
C ASP A 183 -8.09 47.50 11.95
N LEU A 184 -7.82 47.24 13.21
CA LEU A 184 -8.80 47.41 14.31
C LEU A 184 -8.95 48.86 14.76
N ILE A 185 -8.09 49.76 14.27
CA ILE A 185 -8.07 51.18 14.70
C ILE A 185 -8.27 52.09 13.44
N GLY A 186 -9.50 52.44 13.17
CA GLY A 186 -9.87 53.25 12.00
C GLY A 186 -9.19 54.61 11.90
N ASP A 187 -8.71 55.16 13.01
CA ASP A 187 -8.09 56.50 13.09
C ASP A 187 -6.61 56.45 13.50
N PHE A 188 -5.95 55.30 13.45
CA PHE A 188 -4.54 55.21 13.83
C PHE A 188 -3.65 55.78 12.75
N ALA A 189 -3.09 56.97 13.00
CA ALA A 189 -2.01 57.54 12.21
C ALA A 189 -0.69 56.82 12.60
N PRO A 190 -0.08 55.98 11.75
CA PRO A 190 1.12 55.19 12.10
C PRO A 190 2.37 56.03 12.34
N TYR A 191 2.24 57.36 12.26
CA TYR A 191 3.33 58.29 12.42
C TYR A 191 2.95 59.59 13.05
N VAL A 192 2.56 59.59 14.27
CA VAL A 192 2.92 60.69 15.13
C VAL A 192 4.17 60.23 15.88
N GLY A 193 5.31 60.79 15.56
CA GLY A 193 6.60 60.37 15.99
C GLY A 193 6.69 60.12 17.49
N ILE A 194 7.75 59.36 17.87
CA ILE A 194 8.26 59.08 19.20
C ILE A 194 7.18 59.28 20.27
N PRO A 195 6.74 58.26 20.97
CA PRO A 195 5.76 58.42 22.03
C PRO A 195 6.21 59.57 22.91
N SER A 196 5.47 60.69 22.84
CA SER A 196 5.75 61.81 23.70
C SER A 196 5.62 61.25 25.11
N GLU A 197 6.69 61.39 25.91
CA GLU A 197 6.63 61.00 27.30
C GLU A 197 5.35 61.56 27.86
N PRO A 198 4.54 60.76 28.57
CA PRO A 198 3.26 61.18 29.09
C PRO A 198 3.47 62.50 29.87
N SER A 199 2.79 63.52 29.46
CA SER A 199 2.96 64.88 30.00
C SER A 199 2.70 65.00 31.51
N VAL A 200 2.19 63.90 32.13
CA VAL A 200 1.94 63.77 33.56
C VAL A 200 2.45 62.41 34.02
N GLN A 201 3.40 62.39 34.93
CA GLN A 201 3.82 61.16 35.62
C GLN A 201 2.64 60.63 36.46
N VAL A 202 2.22 59.38 36.21
CA VAL A 202 1.07 58.76 36.89
C VAL A 202 1.23 58.68 38.39
N GLY A 203 2.46 58.51 38.88
CA GLY A 203 2.78 58.51 40.29
C GLY A 203 2.43 59.80 41.06
N THR A 204 2.24 60.91 40.37
CA THR A 204 1.78 62.18 40.99
C THR A 204 0.28 62.26 41.19
N LEU A 205 -0.51 61.36 40.62
CA LEU A 205 -1.96 61.30 40.73
C LEU A 205 -2.39 60.59 42.01
N PRO A 206 -3.58 60.91 42.57
CA PRO A 206 -4.18 60.14 43.67
C PRO A 206 -4.41 58.69 43.26
N LEU A 207 -4.32 57.73 44.20
CA LEU A 207 -4.35 56.28 43.94
C LEU A 207 -5.60 55.88 43.12
N ALA A 208 -6.77 56.46 43.42
CA ALA A 208 -8.02 56.15 42.71
C ALA A 208 -7.98 56.58 41.20
N LEU A 209 -7.26 57.68 40.88
CA LEU A 209 -7.09 58.10 39.50
C LEU A 209 -6.00 57.30 38.79
N GLN A 210 -4.95 56.85 39.50
CA GLN A 210 -3.98 55.92 38.97
C GLN A 210 -4.65 54.60 38.59
N GLU A 211 -5.49 54.09 39.48
CA GLU A 211 -6.25 52.85 39.21
C GLU A 211 -7.15 52.99 37.97
N GLN A 212 -7.90 54.07 37.84
CA GLN A 212 -8.78 54.28 36.68
C GLN A 212 -8.00 54.39 35.35
N THR A 213 -6.91 55.19 35.33
CA THR A 213 -6.10 55.35 34.10
C THR A 213 -5.42 54.06 33.68
N VAL A 214 -4.97 53.24 34.64
CA VAL A 214 -4.37 51.94 34.38
C VAL A 214 -5.38 50.94 33.86
N VAL A 215 -6.61 50.94 34.40
CA VAL A 215 -7.69 50.06 33.88
C VAL A 215 -8.03 50.43 32.43
N GLU A 216 -8.08 51.71 32.09
CA GLU A 216 -8.32 52.15 30.70
C GLU A 216 -7.19 51.71 29.78
N ASP A 217 -5.93 51.92 30.13
CA ASP A 217 -4.75 51.46 29.38
C ASP A 217 -4.72 49.93 29.22
N PHE A 218 -5.08 49.17 30.26
CA PHE A 218 -5.09 47.73 30.21
C PHE A 218 -6.19 47.17 29.27
N LEU A 219 -7.37 47.82 29.22
CA LEU A 219 -8.41 47.48 28.27
C LEU A 219 -7.94 47.63 26.80
N TRP A 220 -7.16 48.71 26.51
CA TRP A 220 -6.55 48.85 25.21
C TRP A 220 -5.53 47.75 24.92
N LEU A 221 -4.68 47.42 25.89
CA LEU A 221 -3.72 46.31 25.76
C LEU A 221 -4.39 44.96 25.49
N MET A 222 -5.56 44.69 26.13
CA MET A 222 -6.31 43.46 25.92
C MET A 222 -6.76 43.28 24.45
N VAL A 223 -6.93 44.35 23.68
CA VAL A 223 -7.24 44.34 22.23
C VAL A 223 -5.97 44.36 21.38
N GLY A 224 -4.81 44.46 21.98
CA GLY A 224 -3.51 44.46 21.28
C GLY A 224 -2.95 45.87 20.96
N VAL A 225 -3.58 46.91 21.46
CA VAL A 225 -3.19 48.31 21.27
C VAL A 225 -2.33 48.78 22.44
N ASP A 226 -1.23 49.50 22.18
CA ASP A 226 -0.40 50.04 23.24
C ASP A 226 -1.11 51.14 24.01
N GLY A 227 -1.01 51.09 25.37
CA GLY A 227 -1.50 52.11 26.23
C GLY A 227 -0.49 53.30 26.34
N ARG A 228 -0.87 54.31 27.14
CA ARG A 228 0.03 55.48 27.38
C ARG A 228 1.13 55.16 28.38
N TYR A 229 0.80 54.33 29.39
CA TYR A 229 1.67 54.01 30.52
C TYR A 229 2.15 52.56 30.53
N LEU A 230 1.47 51.74 29.75
CA LEU A 230 1.80 50.35 29.48
C LEU A 230 2.21 50.16 28.02
N MET A 231 3.49 50.12 27.79
CA MET A 231 4.03 50.03 26.41
C MET A 231 4.61 48.68 26.12
N SER A 232 4.38 48.18 24.92
CA SER A 232 5.00 46.95 24.46
C SER A 232 6.46 47.19 24.01
N GLN A 233 7.32 46.21 24.27
CA GLN A 233 8.66 46.17 23.72
C GLN A 233 8.66 45.62 22.30
N LEU A 234 9.70 45.93 21.53
CA LEU A 234 9.87 45.41 20.17
C LEU A 234 9.90 43.91 20.16
N LEU A 235 9.15 43.32 19.25
CA LEU A 235 9.11 41.88 19.02
C LEU A 235 10.46 41.36 18.51
N THR A 236 10.96 40.30 19.09
CA THR A 236 12.21 39.63 18.67
C THR A 236 12.00 38.65 17.53
N GLY A 237 10.78 38.31 17.23
CA GLY A 237 10.42 37.36 16.15
C GLY A 237 8.91 37.30 15.87
N PRO A 238 8.50 36.64 14.78
CA PRO A 238 7.10 36.63 14.35
C PRO A 238 6.13 36.04 15.38
N MET A 239 6.55 35.03 16.14
CA MET A 239 5.75 34.38 17.21
C MET A 239 6.35 34.56 18.60
N ALA A 240 7.24 35.56 18.78
CA ALA A 240 7.77 35.86 20.11
C ALA A 240 6.69 36.40 21.05
N ALA A 241 6.74 36.04 22.33
CA ALA A 241 5.85 36.61 23.33
C ALA A 241 6.09 38.11 23.43
N ARG A 242 5.03 38.88 23.44
CA ARG A 242 5.08 40.32 23.61
C ARG A 242 5.45 40.63 25.06
N SER A 243 6.53 41.36 25.32
CA SER A 243 6.90 41.82 26.64
C SER A 243 6.47 43.28 26.79
N PHE A 244 6.10 43.64 28.02
CA PHE A 244 5.55 44.94 28.33
C PHE A 244 6.43 45.66 29.38
N SER A 245 6.59 46.94 29.19
CA SER A 245 7.19 47.82 30.20
C SER A 245 6.12 48.63 30.92
N ILE A 246 6.15 48.59 32.25
CA ILE A 246 5.22 49.31 33.10
C ILE A 246 5.94 50.59 33.55
N ASP A 247 5.23 51.70 33.60
CA ASP A 247 5.80 52.95 34.13
C ASP A 247 6.26 52.78 35.60
N PRO A 248 7.55 53.01 35.90
CA PRO A 248 8.09 52.80 37.24
C PRO A 248 7.55 53.81 38.30
N SER A 249 6.83 54.82 37.88
CA SER A 249 6.23 55.83 38.81
C SER A 249 4.91 55.31 39.45
N LEU A 250 4.37 54.17 39.00
CA LEU A 250 3.13 53.56 39.53
C LEU A 250 3.33 53.02 40.96
N ASP A 251 2.25 53.02 41.75
CA ASP A 251 2.22 52.36 43.07
C ASP A 251 2.62 50.88 42.96
N VAL A 252 3.43 50.42 43.92
CA VAL A 252 3.94 49.05 43.99
C VAL A 252 2.82 48.00 44.00
N SER A 253 1.71 48.28 44.67
CA SER A 253 0.55 47.34 44.72
C SER A 253 -0.16 47.22 43.38
N ILE A 254 -0.29 48.29 42.63
CA ILE A 254 -0.86 48.30 41.28
C ILE A 254 0.09 47.58 40.33
N ASN A 255 1.40 47.85 40.40
CA ASN A 255 2.40 47.23 39.54
C ASN A 255 2.45 45.70 39.70
N GLU A 256 2.41 45.20 40.95
CA GLU A 256 2.36 43.75 41.22
C GLU A 256 1.10 43.07 40.61
N LEU A 257 -0.07 43.71 40.75
CA LEU A 257 -1.30 43.17 40.21
C LEU A 257 -1.32 43.16 38.66
N LEU A 258 -0.79 44.24 38.05
CA LEU A 258 -0.58 44.30 36.59
C LEU A 258 0.38 43.23 36.12
N GLY A 259 1.48 43.01 36.83
CA GLY A 259 2.44 41.95 36.50
C GLY A 259 1.81 40.55 36.41
N ARG A 260 0.76 40.30 37.22
CA ARG A 260 -0.02 39.05 37.19
C ARG A 260 -1.02 39.00 36.02
N MET A 261 -1.45 40.12 35.46
CA MET A 261 -2.40 40.21 34.37
C MET A 261 -1.74 40.29 33.01
N LEU A 262 -0.53 40.82 32.89
CA LEU A 262 0.21 40.97 31.63
C LEU A 262 0.41 39.67 30.82
N PRO A 263 0.59 38.48 31.39
CA PRO A 263 0.66 37.22 30.66
C PRO A 263 -0.54 36.97 29.75
N LEU A 264 -1.76 37.46 30.16
CA LEU A 264 -2.95 37.35 29.34
C LEU A 264 -2.77 38.08 27.98
N VAL A 265 -2.26 39.30 28.03
CA VAL A 265 -2.08 40.13 26.85
C VAL A 265 -0.97 39.55 25.94
N SER A 266 0.11 39.04 26.58
CA SER A 266 1.16 38.33 25.84
C SER A 266 0.63 37.11 25.10
N ALA A 267 -0.19 36.30 25.78
CA ALA A 267 -0.84 35.12 25.23
C ALA A 267 -1.84 35.48 24.11
N TYR A 268 -2.65 36.53 24.32
CA TYR A 268 -3.57 37.06 23.32
C TYR A 268 -2.83 37.45 22.03
N SER A 269 -1.71 38.17 22.16
CA SER A 269 -0.88 38.58 21.01
C SER A 269 -0.35 37.38 20.20
N ILE A 270 0.02 36.28 20.88
CA ILE A 270 0.45 35.03 20.23
C ILE A 270 -0.71 34.40 19.47
N ILE A 271 -1.88 34.29 20.09
CA ILE A 271 -3.07 33.67 19.50
C ILE A 271 -3.51 34.45 18.26
N THR A 272 -3.54 35.77 18.30
CA THR A 272 -3.93 36.61 17.16
C THR A 272 -3.03 36.38 15.97
N ARG A 273 -1.71 36.39 16.19
CA ARG A 273 -0.74 36.12 15.12
C ARG A 273 -0.81 34.70 14.59
N PHE A 274 -1.02 33.73 15.47
CA PHE A 274 -1.26 32.35 15.09
C PHE A 274 -2.47 32.21 14.17
N ILE A 275 -3.59 32.87 14.50
CA ILE A 275 -4.79 32.88 13.66
C ILE A 275 -4.51 33.46 12.28
N GLU A 276 -3.70 34.52 12.19
CA GLU A 276 -3.36 35.14 10.91
C GLU A 276 -2.45 34.27 10.06
N GLU A 277 -1.42 33.75 10.65
CA GLU A 277 -0.42 32.94 9.95
C GLU A 277 -1.01 31.61 9.48
N GLN A 278 -1.65 30.88 10.38
CA GLN A 278 -2.22 29.57 10.09
C GLN A 278 -3.51 29.61 9.25
N SER A 279 -4.10 30.80 9.07
CA SER A 279 -5.18 31.01 8.09
C SER A 279 -4.69 31.05 6.65
N SER A 280 -3.37 31.10 6.43
CA SER A 280 -2.80 31.04 5.09
C SER A 280 -3.11 29.70 4.41
N PHE A 281 -3.32 29.78 3.11
CA PHE A 281 -3.66 28.66 2.24
C PHE A 281 -2.63 27.49 2.26
N GLU A 282 -1.41 27.74 2.75
CA GLU A 282 -0.30 26.78 2.74
C GLU A 282 -0.39 25.72 3.86
N TYR A 283 -1.18 25.92 4.91
CA TYR A 283 -1.15 25.10 6.13
C TYR A 283 -2.15 23.92 6.17
N GLY A 284 -3.05 23.83 5.19
CA GLY A 284 -3.95 22.70 5.06
C GLY A 284 -5.28 22.83 5.82
N GLN A 285 -6.19 21.83 5.63
CA GLN A 285 -7.56 21.92 6.13
C GLN A 285 -7.69 21.70 7.64
N VAL A 286 -6.86 20.80 8.19
CA VAL A 286 -6.87 20.50 9.64
C VAL A 286 -6.48 21.73 10.43
N ASN A 287 -5.43 22.44 10.00
CA ASN A 287 -5.01 23.67 10.66
C ASN A 287 -6.03 24.79 10.47
N HIS A 288 -6.68 24.89 9.31
CA HIS A 288 -7.77 25.85 9.11
C HIS A 288 -8.97 25.60 10.03
N ALA A 289 -9.33 24.32 10.25
CA ALA A 289 -10.39 23.94 11.18
C ALA A 289 -10.01 24.27 12.63
N LEU A 290 -8.76 24.02 13.01
CA LEU A 290 -8.22 24.42 14.33
C LEU A 290 -8.30 25.93 14.51
N VAL A 291 -7.82 26.70 13.55
CA VAL A 291 -7.87 28.17 13.58
C VAL A 291 -9.30 28.69 13.64
N ALA A 292 -10.24 28.06 12.95
CA ALA A 292 -11.64 28.44 13.02
C ALA A 292 -12.23 28.24 14.44
N ALA A 293 -11.86 27.13 15.10
CA ALA A 293 -12.25 26.88 16.50
C ALA A 293 -11.61 27.89 17.46
N VAL A 294 -10.31 28.15 17.32
CA VAL A 294 -9.61 29.17 18.11
C VAL A 294 -10.20 30.57 17.87
N ARG A 295 -10.56 30.90 16.63
CA ARG A 295 -11.22 32.17 16.29
C ARG A 295 -12.58 32.32 16.95
N THR A 296 -13.32 31.24 17.18
CA THR A 296 -14.58 31.27 17.90
C THR A 296 -14.34 31.64 19.39
N LEU A 297 -13.37 31.00 20.04
CA LEU A 297 -12.98 31.34 21.41
C LEU A 297 -12.40 32.76 21.51
N HIS A 298 -11.65 33.18 20.51
CA HIS A 298 -11.14 34.58 20.44
C HIS A 298 -12.27 35.61 20.35
N LYS A 299 -13.37 35.32 19.66
CA LYS A 299 -14.56 36.18 19.62
C LYS A 299 -15.23 36.28 21.01
N GLU A 300 -15.33 35.16 21.73
CA GLU A 300 -15.86 35.12 23.09
C GLU A 300 -15.01 35.97 24.04
N TYR A 301 -13.67 35.91 23.90
CA TYR A 301 -12.75 36.77 24.61
C TYR A 301 -13.01 38.26 24.32
N LEU A 302 -13.19 38.67 23.06
CA LEU A 302 -13.48 40.06 22.68
C LEU A 302 -14.84 40.52 23.23
N VAL A 303 -15.84 39.63 23.32
CA VAL A 303 -17.13 39.95 23.99
C VAL A 303 -16.91 40.23 25.47
N LEU A 304 -16.07 39.43 26.16
CA LEU A 304 -15.71 39.71 27.56
C LEU A 304 -15.03 41.09 27.71
N VAL A 305 -14.07 41.42 26.83
CA VAL A 305 -13.39 42.72 26.87
C VAL A 305 -14.39 43.87 26.67
N SER A 306 -15.32 43.74 25.72
CA SER A 306 -16.38 44.72 25.47
C SER A 306 -17.31 44.89 26.69
N GLN A 307 -17.64 43.81 27.42
CA GLN A 307 -18.40 43.88 28.67
C GLN A 307 -17.64 44.61 29.78
N LEU A 308 -16.34 44.35 29.90
CA LEU A 308 -15.49 45.03 30.88
C LEU A 308 -15.36 46.54 30.57
N GLU A 309 -15.21 46.89 29.30
CA GLU A 309 -15.20 48.28 28.85
C GLU A 309 -16.52 48.98 29.20
N ASN A 310 -17.66 48.32 28.96
CA ASN A 310 -18.97 48.89 29.33
C ASN A 310 -19.09 49.13 30.84
N LEU A 311 -18.62 48.16 31.68
CA LEU A 311 -18.58 48.32 33.15
C LEU A 311 -17.69 49.49 33.58
N ASN A 312 -16.52 49.65 32.88
CA ASN A 312 -15.62 50.80 33.18
C ASN A 312 -16.26 52.15 32.86
N ARG A 313 -16.96 52.27 31.71
CA ARG A 313 -17.69 53.49 31.34
C ARG A 313 -18.78 53.88 32.34
N HIS A 314 -19.40 52.90 33.02
CA HIS A 314 -20.37 53.14 34.08
C HIS A 314 -19.72 53.39 35.47
N GLY A 315 -18.40 53.47 35.54
CA GLY A 315 -17.66 53.75 36.79
C GLY A 315 -17.72 52.63 37.86
N GLY A 316 -18.14 51.44 37.48
CA GLY A 316 -18.30 50.29 38.37
C GLY A 316 -17.09 49.34 38.45
N LEU A 317 -16.02 49.57 37.69
CA LEU A 317 -14.90 48.66 37.57
C LEU A 317 -13.70 49.16 38.37
N SER A 318 -13.37 48.46 39.48
CA SER A 318 -12.09 48.58 40.18
C SER A 318 -11.09 47.56 39.70
N LEU A 319 -9.78 47.80 39.92
CA LEU A 319 -8.72 46.89 39.46
C LEU A 319 -8.86 45.47 40.08
N GLN A 320 -9.37 45.37 41.33
CA GLN A 320 -9.68 44.09 41.97
C GLN A 320 -10.84 43.37 41.31
N LYS A 321 -11.92 44.05 40.93
CA LYS A 321 -13.03 43.48 40.20
C LYS A 321 -12.61 43.06 38.81
N PHE A 322 -11.76 43.85 38.16
CA PHE A 322 -11.20 43.56 36.88
C PHE A 322 -10.39 42.23 36.93
N TRP A 323 -9.50 42.09 37.95
CA TRP A 323 -8.79 40.83 38.14
C TRP A 323 -9.72 39.64 38.35
N PHE A 324 -10.76 39.80 39.14
CA PHE A 324 -11.72 38.75 39.39
C PHE A 324 -12.39 38.23 38.13
N TYR A 325 -12.74 39.09 37.19
CA TYR A 325 -13.34 38.70 35.90
C TYR A 325 -12.33 38.11 34.91
N VAL A 326 -11.08 38.55 34.97
CA VAL A 326 -10.04 38.13 34.03
C VAL A 326 -9.35 36.84 34.46
N GLN A 327 -9.27 36.56 35.76
CA GLN A 327 -8.56 35.38 36.28
C GLN A 327 -8.98 34.05 35.66
N PRO A 328 -10.26 33.68 35.44
CA PRO A 328 -10.63 32.41 34.82
C PRO A 328 -10.20 32.31 33.34
N THR A 329 -10.28 33.45 32.64
CA THR A 329 -9.87 33.53 31.22
C THR A 329 -8.38 33.43 31.01
N LEU A 330 -7.57 33.87 31.97
CA LEU A 330 -6.12 33.83 31.90
C LEU A 330 -5.60 32.42 31.62
N ARG A 331 -6.06 31.43 32.39
CA ARG A 331 -5.64 30.02 32.22
C ARG A 331 -6.03 29.46 30.86
N THR A 332 -7.23 29.79 30.41
CA THR A 332 -7.71 29.33 29.08
C THR A 332 -6.88 29.91 27.96
N VAL A 333 -6.57 31.21 28.00
CA VAL A 333 -5.79 31.90 26.97
C VAL A 333 -4.33 31.48 27.03
N GLU A 334 -3.75 31.25 28.23
CA GLU A 334 -2.40 30.68 28.37
C GLU A 334 -2.29 29.29 27.78
N LEU A 335 -3.28 28.41 27.98
CA LEU A 335 -3.31 27.08 27.38
C LEU A 335 -3.40 27.17 25.87
N LEU A 336 -4.29 28.03 25.34
CA LEU A 336 -4.41 28.26 23.89
C LEU A 336 -3.09 28.76 23.27
N SER A 337 -2.42 29.72 23.95
CA SER A 337 -1.12 30.23 23.48
C SER A 337 -0.04 29.13 23.52
N SER A 338 -0.05 28.27 24.52
CA SER A 338 0.85 27.10 24.61
C SER A 338 0.63 26.11 23.47
N ILE A 339 -0.63 25.83 23.11
CA ILE A 339 -1.00 24.98 21.97
C ILE A 339 -0.54 25.64 20.67
N ALA A 340 -0.87 26.92 20.46
CA ALA A 340 -0.46 27.68 19.27
C ALA A 340 1.05 27.68 19.08
N MET A 341 1.81 27.91 20.14
CA MET A 341 3.27 27.86 20.11
C MET A 341 3.82 26.46 19.84
N SER A 342 3.16 25.41 20.35
CA SER A 342 3.57 24.03 20.10
C SER A 342 3.36 23.65 18.64
N VAL A 343 2.23 24.01 18.04
CA VAL A 343 1.91 23.78 16.61
C VAL A 343 2.90 24.55 15.72
N TYR A 344 3.16 25.82 16.05
CA TYR A 344 4.09 26.65 15.29
C TYR A 344 5.53 26.12 15.33
N LYS A 345 6.05 25.83 16.54
CA LYS A 345 7.43 25.32 16.71
C LYS A 345 7.64 23.96 16.06
N GLY A 346 6.62 23.09 16.08
CA GLY A 346 6.65 21.80 15.45
C GLY A 346 6.46 21.84 13.93
N ALA A 347 6.07 23.01 13.36
CA ALA A 347 5.61 23.13 11.98
C ALA A 347 4.60 22.02 11.62
N CYS A 348 3.71 21.69 12.59
CA CYS A 348 2.78 20.57 12.46
C CYS A 348 1.69 20.87 11.45
N THR A 349 1.41 19.89 10.56
CA THR A 349 0.32 19.93 9.58
C THR A 349 -0.44 18.63 9.64
N GLY A 350 -1.75 18.66 9.34
CA GLY A 350 -2.59 17.46 9.21
C GLY A 350 -2.56 16.54 10.44
N GLY A 351 -2.18 15.26 10.23
CA GLY A 351 -2.12 14.24 11.27
C GLY A 351 -1.20 14.56 12.45
N ALA A 352 -0.09 15.28 12.22
CA ALA A 352 0.83 15.69 13.27
C ALA A 352 0.18 16.70 14.23
N THR A 353 -0.63 17.64 13.71
CA THR A 353 -1.41 18.58 14.54
C THR A 353 -2.41 17.84 15.42
N LEU A 354 -3.12 16.85 14.85
CA LEU A 354 -4.07 16.02 15.62
C LEU A 354 -3.37 15.20 16.71
N SER A 355 -2.19 14.67 16.43
CA SER A 355 -1.36 13.94 17.39
C SER A 355 -0.95 14.83 18.57
N LEU A 356 -0.50 16.05 18.28
CA LEU A 356 -0.13 17.04 19.31
C LEU A 356 -1.34 17.41 20.19
N LEU A 357 -2.49 17.66 19.58
CA LEU A 357 -3.72 17.99 20.32
C LEU A 357 -4.20 16.82 21.18
N HIS A 358 -4.14 15.60 20.66
CA HIS A 358 -4.47 14.39 21.43
C HIS A 358 -3.53 14.19 22.62
N GLU A 359 -2.22 14.38 22.43
CA GLU A 359 -1.23 14.29 23.51
C GLU A 359 -1.49 15.36 24.59
N LYS A 360 -1.78 16.59 24.19
CA LYS A 360 -2.14 17.66 25.12
C LYS A 360 -3.41 17.32 25.89
N ALA A 361 -4.47 16.81 25.22
CA ALA A 361 -5.71 16.38 25.88
C ALA A 361 -5.47 15.22 26.87
N PHE A 362 -4.55 14.33 26.57
CA PHE A 362 -4.17 13.24 27.45
C PHE A 362 -3.35 13.74 28.65
N ASN A 363 -2.39 14.63 28.44
CA ASN A 363 -1.52 15.17 29.48
C ASN A 363 -2.27 16.10 30.47
N THR A 364 -3.41 16.69 30.07
CA THR A 364 -4.24 17.57 30.89
C THR A 364 -5.34 16.84 31.66
N THR A 365 -5.25 15.54 31.85
CA THR A 365 -6.29 14.71 32.53
C THR A 365 -6.62 15.17 33.97
N GLY A 366 -5.71 15.88 34.64
CA GLY A 366 -5.91 16.41 35.99
C GLY A 366 -6.71 17.71 36.07
N ASP A 367 -6.86 18.44 34.94
CA ASP A 367 -7.64 19.69 34.84
C ASP A 367 -8.81 19.49 33.89
N ALA A 368 -10.03 19.36 34.43
CA ALA A 368 -11.22 19.06 33.62
C ALA A 368 -11.52 20.16 32.58
N HIS A 369 -11.33 21.45 32.94
CA HIS A 369 -11.56 22.54 31.99
C HIS A 369 -10.54 22.58 30.86
N ALA A 370 -9.27 22.37 31.19
CA ALA A 370 -8.22 22.29 30.19
C ALA A 370 -8.41 21.09 29.25
N GLN A 371 -8.81 19.94 29.80
CA GLN A 371 -9.13 18.75 29.02
C GLN A 371 -10.32 18.97 28.07
N GLU A 372 -11.41 19.58 28.58
CA GLU A 372 -12.60 19.90 27.80
C GLU A 372 -12.26 20.84 26.63
N LEU A 373 -11.45 21.87 26.88
CA LEU A 373 -10.96 22.78 25.86
C LEU A 373 -10.11 22.05 24.80
N CYS A 374 -9.16 21.22 25.23
CA CYS A 374 -8.34 20.45 24.31
C CYS A 374 -9.19 19.48 23.49
N LEU A 375 -10.19 18.83 24.09
CA LEU A 375 -11.15 17.98 23.40
C LEU A 375 -11.98 18.72 22.36
N TYR A 376 -12.47 19.91 22.71
CA TYR A 376 -13.20 20.77 21.80
C TYR A 376 -12.35 21.14 20.57
N LEU A 377 -11.09 21.54 20.79
CA LEU A 377 -10.17 21.86 19.70
C LEU A 377 -9.82 20.63 18.85
N THR A 378 -9.55 19.49 19.48
CA THR A 378 -9.25 18.24 18.77
C THR A 378 -10.44 17.79 17.93
N LYS A 379 -11.65 17.85 18.49
CA LYS A 379 -12.89 17.50 17.79
C LYS A 379 -13.11 18.40 16.57
N ALA A 380 -12.92 19.71 16.75
CA ALA A 380 -13.08 20.66 15.63
C ALA A 380 -12.01 20.48 14.54
N ALA A 381 -10.76 20.26 14.94
CA ALA A 381 -9.65 20.04 14.01
C ALA A 381 -9.72 18.70 13.28
N SER A 382 -10.32 17.67 13.88
CA SER A 382 -10.42 16.33 13.29
C SER A 382 -11.48 16.22 12.20
N VAL A 383 -12.46 17.13 12.14
CA VAL A 383 -13.58 17.07 11.15
C VAL A 383 -13.08 16.91 9.72
N PRO A 384 -12.21 17.76 9.16
CA PRO A 384 -11.79 17.63 7.78
C PRO A 384 -10.98 16.35 7.53
N TYR A 385 -10.17 15.92 8.51
CA TYR A 385 -9.43 14.68 8.41
C TYR A 385 -10.36 13.46 8.38
N PHE A 386 -11.39 13.45 9.23
CA PHE A 386 -12.39 12.39 9.23
C PHE A 386 -13.31 12.41 8.02
N GLU A 387 -13.59 13.57 7.42
CA GLU A 387 -14.29 13.62 6.14
C GLU A 387 -13.52 12.90 5.01
N ILE A 388 -12.19 13.03 4.99
CA ILE A 388 -11.34 12.27 4.05
C ILE A 388 -11.34 10.78 4.41
N LEU A 389 -11.18 10.45 5.71
CA LEU A 389 -11.23 9.08 6.21
C LEU A 389 -12.55 8.39 5.86
N GLU A 390 -13.69 9.05 6.09
CA GLU A 390 -15.02 8.53 5.75
C GLU A 390 -15.15 8.18 4.27
N LYS A 391 -14.70 9.08 3.39
CA LYS A 391 -14.70 8.81 1.94
C LYS A 391 -13.85 7.60 1.59
N TRP A 392 -12.70 7.46 2.24
CA TRP A 392 -11.81 6.34 2.03
C TRP A 392 -12.39 5.01 2.54
N ILE A 393 -12.88 4.95 3.81
CA ILE A 393 -13.39 3.70 4.39
C ILE A 393 -14.78 3.30 3.90
N TYR A 394 -15.59 4.26 3.38
CA TYR A 394 -16.95 3.95 2.91
C TYR A 394 -17.07 3.87 1.39
N LYS A 395 -16.20 4.56 0.64
CA LYS A 395 -16.24 4.61 -0.83
C LYS A 395 -14.92 4.23 -1.51
N GLY A 396 -13.82 4.07 -0.78
CA GLY A 396 -12.51 3.78 -1.38
C GLY A 396 -11.92 4.91 -2.24
N ILE A 397 -12.36 6.16 -2.03
CA ILE A 397 -11.93 7.33 -2.82
C ILE A 397 -11.14 8.28 -1.94
N ILE A 398 -9.95 8.71 -2.39
CA ILE A 398 -9.13 9.71 -1.71
C ILE A 398 -9.40 11.08 -2.35
N GLN A 399 -9.81 12.05 -1.52
CA GLN A 399 -9.94 13.46 -1.92
C GLN A 399 -9.17 14.32 -0.93
N ASP A 400 -7.86 14.39 -1.09
CA ASP A 400 -6.96 15.15 -0.23
C ASP A 400 -6.13 16.15 -1.06
N PRO A 401 -6.59 17.41 -1.17
CA PRO A 401 -5.88 18.42 -1.96
C PRO A 401 -4.59 18.91 -1.30
N TYR A 402 -4.37 18.65 0.01
CA TYR A 402 -3.24 19.16 0.78
C TYR A 402 -2.23 18.08 1.19
N SER A 403 -2.50 16.80 0.88
CA SER A 403 -1.68 15.66 1.31
C SER A 403 -1.52 15.58 2.83
N GLU A 404 -2.63 15.77 3.57
CA GLU A 404 -2.68 15.69 5.03
C GLU A 404 -3.09 14.30 5.54
N PHE A 405 -3.68 13.49 4.66
CA PHE A 405 -4.19 12.16 5.01
C PHE A 405 -3.07 11.13 5.07
N MET A 406 -3.27 10.08 5.87
CA MET A 406 -2.28 9.02 6.06
C MET A 406 -2.05 8.11 4.85
N VAL A 407 -2.98 8.10 3.89
CA VAL A 407 -2.88 7.27 2.67
C VAL A 407 -2.69 8.21 1.48
N GLU A 408 -1.59 7.99 0.75
CA GLU A 408 -1.27 8.70 -0.48
C GLU A 408 -1.50 7.79 -1.68
N GLU A 409 -2.18 8.30 -2.71
CA GLU A 409 -2.32 7.64 -4.00
C GLU A 409 -1.17 8.05 -4.91
N GLN A 410 -0.43 7.06 -5.40
CA GLN A 410 0.61 7.26 -6.40
C GLN A 410 0.04 7.03 -7.79
N ASP A 411 0.16 8.02 -8.67
CA ASP A 411 -0.22 7.91 -10.09
C ASP A 411 0.74 6.97 -10.83
N LEU A 412 0.51 5.67 -10.73
CA LEU A 412 1.22 4.68 -11.51
C LEU A 412 0.53 4.51 -12.87
N LEU A 413 1.32 4.56 -13.94
CA LEU A 413 0.80 4.43 -15.31
C LEU A 413 0.12 3.06 -15.49
N LYS A 414 -1.19 3.07 -15.72
CA LYS A 414 -2.01 1.87 -15.97
C LYS A 414 -1.51 1.01 -17.16
N GLU A 415 -0.80 1.61 -18.11
CA GLU A 415 -0.28 0.93 -19.31
C GLU A 415 0.80 -0.12 -19.00
N ARG A 416 1.57 0.05 -17.90
CA ARG A 416 2.56 -0.94 -17.44
C ARG A 416 1.94 -2.10 -16.64
N ILE A 417 0.66 -2.03 -16.33
CA ILE A 417 -0.06 -3.00 -15.47
C ILE A 417 -0.41 -4.27 -16.24
N GLN A 418 -0.55 -4.21 -17.56
CA GLN A 418 -0.99 -5.34 -18.37
C GLN A 418 0.09 -6.43 -18.54
N GLU A 419 1.38 -6.09 -18.42
CA GLU A 419 2.48 -7.03 -18.59
C GLU A 419 2.94 -7.71 -17.30
N ASP A 420 2.77 -7.05 -16.15
CA ASP A 420 3.12 -7.59 -14.83
C ASP A 420 1.88 -7.53 -13.92
N TYR A 421 1.17 -8.64 -13.77
CA TYR A 421 0.09 -8.82 -12.78
C TYR A 421 0.64 -8.60 -11.37
N ASN A 422 0.52 -7.40 -10.86
CA ASN A 422 1.40 -6.97 -9.83
C ASN A 422 0.67 -6.77 -8.53
N ASP A 423 0.90 -7.72 -7.63
CA ASP A 423 0.84 -7.48 -6.19
C ASP A 423 1.52 -6.15 -5.86
N LYS A 424 2.64 -5.85 -6.52
CA LYS A 424 3.39 -4.59 -6.42
C LYS A 424 2.57 -3.36 -6.81
N TYR A 425 1.67 -3.44 -7.79
CA TYR A 425 0.85 -2.28 -8.18
C TYR A 425 -0.06 -1.83 -7.04
N TRP A 426 -0.78 -2.76 -6.41
CA TRP A 426 -1.66 -2.44 -5.30
C TRP A 426 -0.91 -2.06 -4.02
N ASP A 427 0.24 -2.68 -3.78
CA ASP A 427 1.11 -2.29 -2.68
C ASP A 427 1.70 -0.90 -2.88
N GLN A 428 2.06 -0.55 -4.11
CA GLN A 428 2.68 0.74 -4.45
C GLN A 428 1.68 1.84 -4.73
N ARG A 429 0.47 1.54 -5.22
CA ARG A 429 -0.55 2.54 -5.54
C ARG A 429 -1.00 3.32 -4.31
N TYR A 430 -1.25 2.62 -3.22
CA TYR A 430 -1.68 3.21 -1.97
C TYR A 430 -0.64 2.92 -0.89
N THR A 431 0.07 3.96 -0.49
CA THR A 431 1.11 3.87 0.54
C THR A 431 0.74 4.64 1.79
N VAL A 432 1.17 4.12 2.95
CA VAL A 432 0.94 4.79 4.23
C VAL A 432 2.08 5.74 4.53
N VAL A 433 1.72 6.99 4.76
CA VAL A 433 2.65 8.08 5.11
C VAL A 433 2.70 8.22 6.63
N GLN A 434 3.75 7.71 7.25
CA GLN A 434 3.84 7.58 8.72
C GLN A 434 3.71 8.91 9.49
N HIS A 435 4.22 10.02 8.95
CA HIS A 435 4.14 11.31 9.63
C HIS A 435 2.73 11.96 9.61
N CYS A 436 1.85 11.49 8.72
CA CYS A 436 0.45 11.95 8.64
C CYS A 436 -0.51 11.10 9.49
N ILE A 437 -0.03 10.04 10.16
CA ILE A 437 -0.86 9.18 10.99
C ILE A 437 -1.07 9.84 12.36
N PRO A 438 -2.33 10.15 12.76
CA PRO A 438 -2.62 10.55 14.12
C PRO A 438 -2.32 9.41 15.11
N THR A 439 -1.76 9.73 16.28
CA THR A 439 -1.36 8.72 17.29
C THR A 439 -2.50 7.82 17.76
N PHE A 440 -3.73 8.33 17.78
CA PHE A 440 -4.90 7.55 18.16
C PHE A 440 -5.40 6.59 17.06
N LEU A 441 -4.96 6.74 15.79
CA LEU A 441 -5.26 5.85 14.68
C LEU A 441 -4.10 4.89 14.33
N GLN A 442 -2.97 4.99 15.00
CA GLN A 442 -1.77 4.23 14.66
C GLN A 442 -2.01 2.71 14.60
N ASN A 443 -2.77 2.16 15.56
CA ASN A 443 -3.08 0.72 15.60
C ASN A 443 -4.11 0.29 14.54
N LEU A 444 -4.79 1.23 13.92
CA LEU A 444 -5.83 0.99 12.91
C LEU A 444 -5.37 1.31 11.49
N ALA A 445 -4.16 1.84 11.33
CA ALA A 445 -3.66 2.33 10.05
C ALA A 445 -3.70 1.25 8.96
N ASP A 446 -3.28 0.02 9.27
CA ASP A 446 -3.29 -1.10 8.33
C ASP A 446 -4.72 -1.51 7.94
N LYS A 447 -5.65 -1.53 8.91
CA LYS A 447 -7.07 -1.82 8.65
C LYS A 447 -7.71 -0.74 7.78
N ILE A 448 -7.40 0.53 8.03
CA ILE A 448 -7.90 1.66 7.23
C ILE A 448 -7.38 1.58 5.80
N LEU A 449 -6.09 1.29 5.62
CA LEU A 449 -5.48 1.11 4.30
C LEU A 449 -6.16 -0.03 3.54
N SER A 450 -6.27 -1.21 4.18
CA SER A 450 -6.88 -2.41 3.57
C SER A 450 -8.35 -2.19 3.22
N THR A 451 -9.13 -1.52 4.08
CA THR A 451 -10.54 -1.23 3.81
C THR A 451 -10.74 -0.46 2.50
N GLY A 452 -10.01 0.63 2.34
CA GLY A 452 -10.12 1.43 1.12
C GLY A 452 -9.58 0.71 -0.10
N LYS A 453 -8.48 -0.05 0.02
CA LYS A 453 -7.96 -0.90 -1.05
C LYS A 453 -9.03 -1.90 -1.52
N TYR A 454 -9.70 -2.60 -0.61
CA TYR A 454 -10.71 -3.60 -0.95
C TYR A 454 -11.93 -3.00 -1.66
N LEU A 455 -12.42 -1.86 -1.18
CA LEU A 455 -13.51 -1.15 -1.84
C LEU A 455 -13.11 -0.65 -3.24
N ASN A 456 -11.90 -0.13 -3.38
CA ASN A 456 -11.40 0.33 -4.68
C ASN A 456 -11.27 -0.82 -5.69
N VAL A 457 -10.83 -2.01 -5.25
CA VAL A 457 -10.80 -3.22 -6.10
C VAL A 457 -12.19 -3.55 -6.64
N VAL A 458 -13.20 -3.53 -5.78
CA VAL A 458 -14.57 -3.84 -6.18
C VAL A 458 -15.12 -2.79 -7.16
N GLN A 459 -14.83 -1.52 -6.93
CA GLN A 459 -15.22 -0.43 -7.84
C GLN A 459 -14.53 -0.53 -9.20
N GLU A 460 -13.24 -0.86 -9.25
CA GLU A 460 -12.54 -1.06 -10.53
C GLU A 460 -13.09 -2.24 -11.33
N CYS A 461 -13.67 -3.23 -10.66
CA CYS A 461 -14.41 -4.31 -11.30
C CYS A 461 -15.80 -3.90 -11.81
N GLY A 462 -16.22 -2.64 -11.62
CA GLY A 462 -17.47 -2.07 -12.15
C GLY A 462 -18.67 -2.20 -11.22
N GLN A 463 -18.47 -2.58 -9.95
CA GLN A 463 -19.55 -2.59 -8.95
C GLN A 463 -19.47 -1.34 -8.08
N ASP A 464 -20.54 -0.53 -8.06
CA ASP A 464 -20.66 0.59 -7.13
C ASP A 464 -21.08 0.07 -5.75
N VAL A 465 -20.11 -0.01 -4.86
CA VAL A 465 -20.32 -0.46 -3.47
C VAL A 465 -20.20 0.72 -2.53
N SER A 466 -21.21 0.89 -1.68
CA SER A 466 -21.19 1.84 -0.58
C SER A 466 -21.58 1.15 0.72
N PHE A 467 -20.97 1.55 1.82
CA PHE A 467 -21.28 0.97 3.13
C PHE A 467 -22.69 1.39 3.58
N PRO A 468 -23.65 0.44 3.81
CA PRO A 468 -25.05 0.79 4.08
C PRO A 468 -25.29 1.44 5.44
N ALA A 469 -24.41 1.19 6.43
CA ALA A 469 -24.48 1.76 7.77
C ALA A 469 -23.52 2.96 7.96
N ALA A 470 -23.23 3.70 6.87
CA ALA A 470 -22.34 4.85 6.93
C ALA A 470 -22.87 5.90 7.91
N SER A 471 -22.04 6.27 8.87
CA SER A 471 -22.33 7.29 9.88
C SER A 471 -21.14 8.25 10.00
N GLU A 472 -21.39 9.44 10.50
CA GLU A 472 -20.33 10.43 10.74
C GLU A 472 -19.36 9.92 11.79
N VAL A 473 -18.07 9.94 11.47
CA VAL A 473 -17.00 9.55 12.41
C VAL A 473 -16.65 10.75 13.26
N VAL A 474 -16.85 10.64 14.56
CA VAL A 474 -16.59 11.73 15.52
C VAL A 474 -15.50 11.31 16.50
N TYR A 475 -14.54 12.21 16.70
CA TYR A 475 -13.50 12.00 17.70
C TYR A 475 -14.08 11.96 19.12
N THR A 476 -13.82 10.88 19.84
CA THR A 476 -14.17 10.68 21.24
C THR A 476 -12.98 10.11 22.01
N LEU A 477 -12.65 10.68 23.17
CA LEU A 477 -11.49 10.23 23.95
C LEU A 477 -11.75 8.92 24.69
N LYS A 478 -12.93 8.78 25.32
CA LYS A 478 -13.27 7.67 26.23
C LYS A 478 -13.91 6.49 25.54
N GLU A 479 -14.90 6.74 24.71
CA GLU A 479 -15.73 5.69 24.09
C GLU A 479 -15.08 5.08 22.86
N ARG A 480 -14.18 5.82 22.17
CA ARG A 480 -13.52 5.40 20.94
C ARG A 480 -14.47 4.78 19.90
N ALA A 481 -15.69 5.33 19.80
CA ALA A 481 -16.73 4.85 18.89
C ALA A 481 -16.25 4.78 17.41
N TYR A 482 -15.31 5.65 17.03
CA TYR A 482 -14.68 5.62 15.72
C TYR A 482 -13.93 4.30 15.44
N VAL A 483 -13.42 3.59 16.48
CA VAL A 483 -12.73 2.29 16.30
C VAL A 483 -13.74 1.24 15.84
N GLU A 484 -14.90 1.16 16.49
CA GLU A 484 -15.96 0.22 16.14
C GLU A 484 -16.49 0.48 14.72
N GLN A 485 -16.62 1.77 14.34
CA GLN A 485 -17.04 2.16 12.99
C GLN A 485 -16.02 1.74 11.92
N ILE A 486 -14.73 1.96 12.17
CA ILE A 486 -13.65 1.54 11.25
C ILE A 486 -13.60 0.02 11.13
N GLU A 487 -13.74 -0.71 12.26
CA GLU A 487 -13.73 -2.18 12.23
C GLU A 487 -14.96 -2.75 11.52
N ALA A 488 -16.11 -2.13 11.68
CA ALA A 488 -17.32 -2.51 10.95
C ALA A 488 -17.18 -2.26 9.44
N ALA A 489 -16.61 -1.12 9.04
CA ALA A 489 -16.33 -0.81 7.64
C ALA A 489 -15.31 -1.79 7.02
N TYR A 490 -14.24 -2.13 7.76
CA TYR A 490 -13.24 -3.12 7.34
C TYR A 490 -13.88 -4.50 7.14
N SER A 491 -14.67 -4.97 8.12
CA SER A 491 -15.36 -6.26 8.03
C SER A 491 -16.31 -6.30 6.83
N TYR A 492 -17.05 -5.22 6.60
CA TYR A 492 -17.94 -5.11 5.43
C TYR A 492 -17.18 -5.14 4.10
N ALA A 493 -16.14 -4.31 3.96
CA ALA A 493 -15.34 -4.23 2.74
C ALA A 493 -14.68 -5.59 2.40
N SER A 494 -14.13 -6.24 3.43
CA SER A 494 -13.53 -7.58 3.30
C SER A 494 -14.56 -8.62 2.89
N HIS A 495 -15.75 -8.62 3.51
CA HIS A 495 -16.83 -9.55 3.18
C HIS A 495 -17.37 -9.35 1.76
N VAL A 496 -17.56 -8.10 1.34
CA VAL A 496 -18.03 -7.80 -0.03
C VAL A 496 -17.03 -8.28 -1.06
N LEU A 497 -15.74 -7.99 -0.87
CA LEU A 497 -14.70 -8.44 -1.79
C LEU A 497 -14.59 -9.97 -1.81
N LEU A 498 -14.70 -10.63 -0.64
CA LEU A 498 -14.67 -12.09 -0.53
C LEU A 498 -15.86 -12.73 -1.27
N THR A 499 -17.07 -12.22 -1.06
CA THR A 499 -18.30 -12.71 -1.74
C THR A 499 -18.17 -12.54 -3.25
N PHE A 500 -17.69 -11.38 -3.70
CA PHE A 500 -17.43 -11.11 -5.12
C PHE A 500 -16.44 -12.12 -5.73
N MET A 501 -15.33 -12.40 -5.03
CA MET A 501 -14.33 -13.37 -5.50
C MET A 501 -14.85 -14.81 -5.50
N LEU A 502 -15.65 -15.20 -4.50
CA LEU A 502 -16.17 -16.57 -4.39
C LEU A 502 -17.29 -16.84 -5.38
N GLU A 503 -18.26 -15.93 -5.52
CA GLU A 503 -19.47 -16.12 -6.32
C GLU A 503 -19.28 -15.71 -7.77
N GLU A 504 -18.77 -14.52 -8.07
CA GLU A 504 -18.66 -14.02 -9.46
C GLU A 504 -17.39 -14.48 -10.16
N LYS A 505 -16.27 -14.60 -9.45
CA LYS A 505 -14.97 -14.98 -10.03
C LYS A 505 -14.62 -16.45 -9.82
N GLU A 506 -15.50 -17.20 -9.14
CA GLU A 506 -15.33 -18.65 -8.93
C GLU A 506 -13.95 -19.04 -8.38
N LEU A 507 -13.47 -18.31 -7.35
CA LEU A 507 -12.14 -18.54 -6.75
C LEU A 507 -11.88 -20.00 -6.41
N LEU A 508 -12.86 -20.72 -5.81
CA LEU A 508 -12.72 -22.13 -5.45
C LEU A 508 -12.51 -23.03 -6.67
N THR A 509 -13.21 -22.77 -7.76
CA THR A 509 -13.07 -23.53 -9.02
C THR A 509 -11.66 -23.32 -9.57
N ARG A 510 -11.18 -22.09 -9.59
CA ARG A 510 -9.83 -21.76 -10.06
C ARG A 510 -8.72 -22.38 -9.18
N LEU A 511 -8.87 -22.36 -7.88
CA LEU A 511 -7.92 -23.02 -6.95
C LEU A 511 -7.91 -24.54 -7.17
N ARG A 512 -9.07 -25.17 -7.45
CA ARG A 512 -9.15 -26.59 -7.81
C ARG A 512 -8.47 -26.89 -9.15
N CYS A 513 -8.58 -26.00 -10.15
CA CYS A 513 -7.85 -26.12 -11.40
C CYS A 513 -6.33 -26.07 -11.18
N ILE A 514 -5.85 -25.12 -10.37
CA ILE A 514 -4.43 -25.07 -9.98
C ILE A 514 -3.98 -26.35 -9.29
N LYS A 515 -4.78 -26.89 -8.36
CA LYS A 515 -4.50 -28.19 -7.74
C LYS A 515 -4.38 -29.30 -8.78
N GLN A 516 -5.31 -29.37 -9.72
CA GLN A 516 -5.31 -30.40 -10.76
C GLN A 516 -4.02 -30.41 -11.57
N TYR A 517 -3.52 -29.25 -11.96
CA TYR A 517 -2.34 -29.12 -12.82
C TYR A 517 -1.03 -29.10 -12.03
N PHE A 518 -0.91 -28.25 -11.03
CA PHE A 518 0.34 -28.06 -10.31
C PHE A 518 0.63 -29.11 -9.24
N LEU A 519 -0.41 -29.67 -8.61
CA LEU A 519 -0.24 -30.70 -7.60
C LEU A 519 -0.48 -32.12 -8.15
N LEU A 520 -0.56 -32.27 -9.46
CA LEU A 520 -0.70 -33.55 -10.19
C LEU A 520 -1.91 -34.37 -9.74
N ALA A 521 -3.02 -33.72 -9.34
CA ALA A 521 -4.22 -34.42 -8.86
C ALA A 521 -4.92 -35.19 -10.00
N THR A 522 -4.77 -34.75 -11.27
CA THR A 522 -5.37 -35.39 -12.45
C THR A 522 -4.31 -36.27 -13.13
N GLY A 523 -4.30 -37.57 -12.77
CA GLY A 523 -3.26 -38.50 -13.22
C GLY A 523 -3.30 -38.81 -14.72
N ASP A 524 -4.49 -38.90 -15.33
CA ASP A 524 -4.68 -39.17 -16.78
C ASP A 524 -4.12 -38.06 -17.66
N PHE A 525 -4.37 -36.79 -17.31
CA PHE A 525 -3.78 -35.63 -17.98
C PHE A 525 -2.26 -35.70 -17.97
N PHE A 526 -1.71 -35.94 -16.79
CA PHE A 526 -0.26 -35.98 -16.61
C PHE A 526 0.40 -37.10 -17.41
N VAL A 527 -0.17 -38.31 -17.37
CA VAL A 527 0.36 -39.46 -18.12
C VAL A 527 0.31 -39.19 -19.63
N ASN A 528 -0.81 -38.69 -20.15
CA ASN A 528 -0.94 -38.34 -21.56
C ASN A 528 0.06 -37.26 -21.98
N PHE A 529 0.22 -36.22 -21.17
CA PHE A 529 1.18 -35.15 -21.44
C PHE A 529 2.64 -35.69 -21.47
N MET A 530 3.01 -36.50 -20.47
CA MET A 530 4.33 -37.09 -20.42
C MET A 530 4.60 -38.03 -21.58
N GLU A 531 3.60 -38.78 -22.09
CA GLU A 531 3.78 -39.63 -23.28
C GLU A 531 4.04 -38.83 -24.53
N LEU A 532 3.37 -37.72 -24.68
CA LEU A 532 3.49 -36.87 -25.86
C LEU A 532 4.76 -35.99 -25.84
N ALA A 533 5.16 -35.52 -24.66
CA ALA A 533 6.20 -34.51 -24.50
C ALA A 533 7.59 -35.10 -24.15
N GLU A 534 7.69 -36.41 -23.84
CA GLU A 534 8.94 -37.01 -23.31
C GLU A 534 10.12 -36.82 -24.23
N GLU A 535 9.96 -36.98 -25.57
CA GLU A 535 11.04 -36.83 -26.53
C GLU A 535 11.53 -35.37 -26.60
N GLU A 536 10.62 -34.40 -26.60
CA GLU A 536 10.96 -32.99 -26.64
C GLU A 536 11.62 -32.52 -25.31
N LEU A 537 11.11 -32.97 -24.17
CA LEU A 537 11.65 -32.60 -22.86
C LEU A 537 13.01 -33.21 -22.54
N LYS A 538 13.43 -34.27 -23.26
CA LYS A 538 14.80 -34.85 -23.17
C LYS A 538 15.87 -33.97 -23.81
N GLN A 539 15.46 -33.04 -24.68
CA GLN A 539 16.37 -32.12 -25.36
C GLN A 539 16.87 -31.02 -24.41
N CYS A 540 17.91 -30.31 -24.85
CA CYS A 540 18.41 -29.16 -24.12
C CYS A 540 17.38 -28.00 -24.20
N VAL A 541 17.29 -27.19 -23.17
CA VAL A 541 16.33 -26.06 -23.08
C VAL A 541 16.44 -25.11 -24.26
N THR A 542 17.67 -24.92 -24.81
CA THR A 542 17.94 -24.06 -25.97
C THR A 542 17.30 -24.56 -27.26
N ASP A 543 17.08 -25.87 -27.37
CA ASP A 543 16.63 -26.52 -28.60
C ASP A 543 15.10 -26.75 -28.60
N ILE A 544 14.47 -26.56 -27.45
CA ILE A 544 13.04 -26.78 -27.27
C ILE A 544 12.26 -25.57 -27.79
N LEU A 545 11.29 -25.84 -28.67
CA LEU A 545 10.36 -24.84 -29.16
C LEU A 545 9.13 -24.75 -28.24
N PRO A 546 8.91 -23.62 -27.53
CA PRO A 546 7.76 -23.48 -26.60
C PRO A 546 6.42 -23.73 -27.30
N LEU A 547 6.21 -23.22 -28.50
CA LEU A 547 5.00 -23.40 -29.30
C LEU A 547 4.67 -24.88 -29.60
N ARG A 548 5.68 -25.72 -29.78
CA ARG A 548 5.47 -27.14 -29.98
C ARG A 548 5.02 -27.83 -28.71
N LEU A 549 5.63 -27.49 -27.58
CA LEU A 549 5.20 -27.98 -26.27
C LEU A 549 3.78 -27.53 -25.94
N GLU A 550 3.41 -26.28 -26.21
CA GLU A 550 2.05 -25.77 -26.02
C GLU A 550 1.03 -26.57 -26.88
N ALA A 551 1.36 -26.89 -28.12
CA ALA A 551 0.50 -27.73 -28.97
C ALA A 551 0.32 -29.14 -28.37
N LEU A 552 1.39 -29.74 -27.81
CA LEU A 552 1.33 -31.05 -27.14
C LEU A 552 0.53 -30.96 -25.83
N LEU A 553 0.65 -29.86 -25.09
CA LEU A 553 -0.15 -29.59 -23.89
C LEU A 553 -1.65 -29.52 -24.24
N GLU A 554 -2.00 -28.76 -25.28
CA GLU A 554 -3.40 -28.65 -25.74
C GLU A 554 -3.95 -30.01 -26.18
N LEU A 555 -3.16 -30.82 -26.85
CA LEU A 555 -3.54 -32.18 -27.25
C LEU A 555 -3.78 -33.05 -26.01
N ALA A 556 -2.91 -33.01 -25.00
CA ALA A 556 -3.04 -33.77 -23.78
C ALA A 556 -4.29 -33.34 -22.96
N LEU A 557 -4.57 -32.03 -22.91
CA LEU A 557 -5.80 -31.51 -22.29
C LEU A 557 -7.06 -32.04 -22.98
N ARG A 558 -7.09 -32.07 -24.29
CA ARG A 558 -8.23 -32.57 -25.06
C ARG A 558 -8.46 -34.08 -24.90
N MET A 559 -7.38 -34.85 -24.68
CA MET A 559 -7.46 -36.32 -24.53
C MET A 559 -7.76 -36.76 -23.09
N SER A 560 -7.73 -35.86 -22.13
CA SER A 560 -7.87 -36.15 -20.69
C SER A 560 -9.22 -35.68 -20.14
N THR A 561 -9.51 -36.06 -18.90
CA THR A 561 -10.66 -35.56 -18.13
C THR A 561 -10.58 -34.05 -17.87
N ALA A 562 -9.40 -33.47 -17.97
CA ALA A 562 -9.16 -32.03 -17.87
C ALA A 562 -9.84 -31.20 -19.01
N ASN A 563 -10.33 -31.85 -20.06
CA ASN A 563 -11.09 -31.18 -21.13
C ASN A 563 -12.39 -30.51 -20.61
N THR A 564 -12.96 -30.99 -19.52
CA THR A 564 -14.17 -30.42 -18.90
C THR A 564 -13.91 -29.16 -18.08
N ASP A 565 -12.65 -28.83 -17.83
CA ASP A 565 -12.28 -27.64 -17.08
C ASP A 565 -12.55 -26.36 -17.91
N PRO A 566 -13.35 -25.41 -17.40
CA PRO A 566 -13.66 -24.15 -18.09
C PRO A 566 -12.44 -23.22 -18.22
N TYR A 567 -11.42 -23.39 -17.37
CA TYR A 567 -10.25 -22.52 -17.28
C TYR A 567 -8.95 -23.16 -17.82
N LYS A 568 -9.06 -24.20 -18.61
CA LYS A 568 -7.92 -24.93 -19.21
C LYS A 568 -7.04 -24.05 -20.11
N ASP A 569 -7.62 -23.03 -20.76
CA ASP A 569 -6.93 -22.15 -21.70
C ASP A 569 -6.01 -21.13 -20.97
N ASP A 570 -6.17 -20.97 -19.65
CA ASP A 570 -5.29 -20.13 -18.83
C ASP A 570 -3.97 -20.82 -18.46
N LEU A 571 -3.84 -22.14 -18.70
CA LEU A 571 -2.63 -22.91 -18.45
C LEU A 571 -1.65 -22.73 -19.61
N LYS A 572 -0.42 -22.30 -19.30
CA LYS A 572 0.68 -22.08 -20.24
C LYS A 572 1.91 -22.87 -19.84
N ILE A 573 2.87 -22.97 -20.74
CA ILE A 573 4.17 -23.58 -20.46
C ILE A 573 5.20 -22.48 -20.23
N GLU A 574 6.00 -22.65 -19.20
CA GLU A 574 7.14 -21.80 -18.89
C GLU A 574 8.39 -22.68 -18.73
N LEU A 575 9.48 -22.29 -19.41
CA LEU A 575 10.78 -22.94 -19.27
C LEU A 575 11.66 -22.09 -18.36
N MET A 576 11.99 -22.62 -17.19
CA MET A 576 12.79 -21.89 -16.20
C MET A 576 14.28 -21.89 -16.59
N PRO A 577 14.99 -20.76 -16.38
CA PRO A 577 16.40 -20.65 -16.74
C PRO A 577 17.34 -21.40 -15.79
N HIS A 578 16.82 -21.91 -14.67
CA HIS A 578 17.60 -22.53 -13.62
C HIS A 578 16.98 -23.85 -13.14
N ASP A 579 17.85 -24.77 -12.74
CA ASP A 579 17.48 -25.98 -11.99
C ASP A 579 16.78 -25.63 -10.67
N LEU A 580 15.91 -26.53 -10.19
CA LEU A 580 15.14 -26.36 -8.96
C LEU A 580 16.04 -26.08 -7.73
N ILE A 581 17.16 -26.79 -7.63
CA ILE A 581 18.09 -26.63 -6.50
C ILE A 581 18.74 -25.25 -6.55
N THR A 582 19.21 -24.83 -7.72
CA THR A 582 19.83 -23.52 -7.92
C THR A 582 18.83 -22.40 -7.63
N GLN A 583 17.58 -22.57 -8.06
CA GLN A 583 16.50 -21.62 -7.76
C GLN A 583 16.26 -21.50 -6.25
N LEU A 584 16.11 -22.62 -5.54
CA LEU A 584 15.88 -22.62 -4.09
C LEU A 584 17.07 -22.08 -3.31
N LEU A 585 18.30 -22.42 -3.70
CA LEU A 585 19.51 -21.87 -3.06
C LEU A 585 19.62 -20.35 -3.28
N ARG A 586 19.22 -19.83 -4.44
CA ARG A 586 19.16 -18.37 -4.68
C ARG A 586 18.12 -17.70 -3.80
N VAL A 587 16.93 -18.28 -3.68
CA VAL A 587 15.88 -17.74 -2.79
C VAL A 587 16.38 -17.70 -1.34
N LEU A 588 16.98 -18.78 -0.84
CA LEU A 588 17.55 -18.85 0.51
C LEU A 588 18.75 -17.91 0.70
N ALA A 589 19.58 -17.69 -0.34
CA ALA A 589 20.70 -16.75 -0.29
C ALA A 589 20.24 -15.29 -0.19
N ILE A 590 19.14 -14.94 -0.86
CA ILE A 590 18.51 -13.63 -0.75
C ILE A 590 18.01 -13.40 0.68
N GLU A 591 17.34 -14.40 1.27
CA GLU A 591 16.85 -14.32 2.66
C GLU A 591 18.00 -14.19 3.68
N THR A 592 19.15 -14.86 3.45
CA THR A 592 20.30 -14.86 4.38
C THR A 592 21.29 -13.73 4.10
N GLN A 593 21.04 -12.83 3.13
CA GLN A 593 21.93 -11.73 2.69
C GLN A 593 23.36 -12.17 2.30
N GLN A 594 23.55 -13.44 1.96
CA GLN A 594 24.83 -14.01 1.50
C GLN A 594 25.00 -13.98 -0.03
N GLU A 595 24.45 -12.99 -0.70
CA GLU A 595 24.46 -12.88 -2.17
C GLU A 595 25.85 -12.91 -2.84
N LYS A 596 26.89 -12.54 -2.10
CA LYS A 596 28.24 -12.37 -2.68
C LYS A 596 28.98 -13.68 -2.98
N SER A 597 28.57 -14.81 -2.42
CA SER A 597 29.28 -16.10 -2.64
C SER A 597 28.70 -16.96 -3.76
N LEU A 598 27.45 -16.71 -4.16
CA LEU A 598 26.72 -17.48 -5.19
C LEU A 598 26.77 -16.85 -6.59
N ALA A 599 27.15 -15.57 -6.68
CA ALA A 599 27.32 -14.87 -7.97
C ALA A 599 28.55 -15.33 -8.80
N ALA A 600 29.37 -16.21 -8.24
CA ALA A 600 30.60 -16.70 -8.89
C ALA A 600 30.43 -17.99 -9.71
N THR A 601 29.24 -18.58 -9.75
CA THR A 601 28.95 -19.69 -10.67
C THR A 601 28.26 -19.12 -11.92
N ASP A 602 29.03 -19.01 -12.99
CA ASP A 602 28.52 -18.57 -14.30
C ASP A 602 27.38 -19.48 -14.78
N PRO A 603 26.24 -18.92 -15.24
CA PRO A 603 25.09 -19.70 -15.68
C PRO A 603 25.31 -20.46 -17.00
N THR A 604 26.50 -20.40 -17.58
CA THR A 604 26.80 -20.89 -18.95
C THR A 604 27.28 -22.33 -19.02
N ASP A 605 27.57 -23.01 -17.89
CA ASP A 605 28.25 -24.31 -17.91
C ASP A 605 27.37 -25.56 -17.69
N PHE A 606 26.07 -25.40 -17.43
CA PHE A 606 25.18 -26.55 -17.29
C PHE A 606 24.14 -26.57 -18.42
N MET A 607 24.30 -27.52 -19.32
CA MET A 607 23.25 -27.86 -20.27
C MET A 607 22.06 -28.42 -19.52
N LEU A 608 21.11 -27.53 -19.23
CA LEU A 608 19.89 -27.87 -18.51
C LEU A 608 18.98 -28.68 -19.42
N SER A 609 18.52 -29.85 -18.97
CA SER A 609 17.53 -30.63 -19.71
C SER A 609 16.14 -29.98 -19.62
N GLY A 610 15.33 -30.14 -20.66
CA GLY A 610 13.96 -29.64 -20.65
C GLY A 610 13.15 -30.15 -19.49
N ILE A 611 13.38 -31.38 -19.02
CA ILE A 611 12.68 -32.00 -17.88
C ILE A 611 12.96 -31.24 -16.58
N GLU A 612 14.19 -30.78 -16.36
CA GLU A 612 14.59 -30.02 -15.18
C GLU A 612 14.12 -28.56 -15.24
N ALA A 613 13.99 -28.00 -16.43
CA ALA A 613 13.59 -26.62 -16.65
C ALA A 613 12.07 -26.44 -16.75
N PHE A 614 11.33 -27.51 -17.03
CA PHE A 614 9.89 -27.45 -17.32
C PHE A 614 9.06 -27.02 -16.11
N SER A 615 8.15 -26.08 -16.34
CA SER A 615 7.12 -25.65 -15.39
C SER A 615 5.86 -25.24 -16.13
N PHE A 616 4.74 -25.26 -15.42
CA PHE A 616 3.53 -24.60 -15.87
C PHE A 616 3.50 -23.15 -15.39
N ASP A 617 2.88 -22.29 -16.17
CA ASP A 617 2.41 -20.97 -15.78
C ASP A 617 0.89 -20.94 -15.89
N TYR A 618 0.25 -20.10 -15.06
CA TYR A 618 -1.20 -19.97 -15.04
C TYR A 618 -1.59 -18.50 -15.08
N THR A 619 -2.36 -18.13 -16.10
CA THR A 619 -2.79 -16.74 -16.28
C THR A 619 -3.98 -16.46 -15.36
N VAL A 620 -3.77 -15.57 -14.40
CA VAL A 620 -4.81 -15.16 -13.43
C VAL A 620 -5.36 -13.80 -13.80
N THR A 621 -6.68 -13.70 -13.95
CA THR A 621 -7.35 -12.43 -14.24
C THR A 621 -7.55 -11.62 -12.95
N TRP A 622 -7.52 -10.30 -13.07
CA TRP A 622 -7.90 -9.40 -12.00
C TRP A 622 -9.38 -9.62 -11.58
N PRO A 623 -9.77 -9.63 -10.30
CA PRO A 623 -8.98 -9.37 -9.08
C PRO A 623 -8.42 -10.62 -8.38
N LEU A 624 -8.56 -11.83 -8.95
CA LEU A 624 -8.08 -13.08 -8.36
C LEU A 624 -6.56 -13.10 -8.14
N SER A 625 -5.81 -12.29 -8.91
CA SER A 625 -4.37 -12.11 -8.75
C SER A 625 -3.96 -11.58 -7.37
N LEU A 626 -4.87 -11.01 -6.60
CA LEU A 626 -4.63 -10.63 -5.20
C LEU A 626 -4.41 -11.87 -4.30
N ILE A 627 -5.14 -12.96 -4.53
CA ILE A 627 -5.02 -14.20 -3.76
C ILE A 627 -4.02 -15.14 -4.41
N ILE A 628 -4.19 -15.36 -5.73
CA ILE A 628 -3.28 -16.20 -6.54
C ILE A 628 -2.21 -15.28 -7.13
N SER A 629 -1.37 -14.75 -6.26
CA SER A 629 -0.29 -13.83 -6.63
C SER A 629 0.82 -14.55 -7.41
N ARG A 630 1.65 -13.80 -8.15
CA ARG A 630 2.83 -14.36 -8.81
C ARG A 630 3.77 -15.08 -7.81
N LYS A 631 3.85 -14.56 -6.59
CA LYS A 631 4.59 -15.18 -5.48
C LYS A 631 4.00 -16.54 -5.08
N SER A 632 2.67 -16.62 -4.95
CA SER A 632 1.97 -17.89 -4.68
C SER A 632 2.13 -18.88 -5.83
N LEU A 633 2.01 -18.39 -7.07
CA LEU A 633 2.20 -19.21 -8.27
C LEU A 633 3.62 -19.78 -8.36
N THR A 634 4.66 -18.99 -8.06
CA THR A 634 6.03 -19.48 -8.00
C THR A 634 6.21 -20.60 -6.96
N ARG A 635 5.52 -20.54 -5.82
CA ARG A 635 5.52 -21.63 -4.83
C ARG A 635 4.85 -22.89 -5.39
N TYR A 636 3.74 -22.76 -6.11
CA TYR A 636 3.12 -23.88 -6.82
C TYR A 636 4.05 -24.45 -7.89
N GLN A 637 4.77 -23.64 -8.64
CA GLN A 637 5.75 -24.06 -9.63
C GLN A 637 6.89 -24.87 -9.02
N ILE A 638 7.38 -24.45 -7.85
CA ILE A 638 8.44 -25.19 -7.13
C ILE A 638 7.95 -26.56 -6.70
N ILE A 639 6.74 -26.66 -6.13
CA ILE A 639 6.14 -27.95 -5.73
C ILE A 639 5.91 -28.81 -6.98
N PHE A 640 5.37 -28.24 -8.05
CA PHE A 640 5.15 -28.92 -9.32
C PHE A 640 6.42 -29.52 -9.91
N ARG A 641 7.48 -28.75 -10.03
CA ARG A 641 8.77 -29.22 -10.58
C ARG A 641 9.32 -30.38 -9.78
N HIS A 642 9.19 -30.34 -8.46
CA HIS A 642 9.61 -31.43 -7.59
C HIS A 642 8.79 -32.70 -7.82
N LEU A 643 7.47 -32.60 -7.82
CA LEU A 643 6.57 -33.73 -8.07
C LEU A 643 6.71 -34.31 -9.48
N PHE A 644 6.86 -33.41 -10.47
CA PHE A 644 7.03 -33.76 -11.87
C PHE A 644 8.30 -34.58 -12.10
N TYR A 645 9.43 -34.13 -11.54
CA TYR A 645 10.69 -34.84 -11.64
C TYR A 645 10.62 -36.22 -10.96
N CYS A 646 9.98 -36.30 -9.80
CA CYS A 646 9.73 -37.59 -9.13
C CYS A 646 8.91 -38.58 -9.99
N LYS A 647 7.85 -38.08 -10.63
CA LYS A 647 7.02 -38.86 -11.53
C LYS A 647 7.76 -39.31 -12.80
N TYR A 648 8.59 -38.43 -13.33
CA TYR A 648 9.46 -38.78 -14.44
C TYR A 648 10.42 -39.95 -14.11
N VAL A 649 11.11 -39.88 -12.97
CA VAL A 649 12.02 -40.94 -12.52
C VAL A 649 11.27 -42.25 -12.26
N GLU A 650 10.10 -42.22 -11.61
CA GLU A 650 9.23 -43.39 -11.43
C GLU A 650 8.92 -44.04 -12.78
N ARG A 651 8.47 -43.22 -13.78
CA ARG A 651 8.12 -43.69 -15.12
C ARG A 651 9.34 -44.32 -15.82
N GLN A 652 10.51 -43.74 -15.75
CA GLN A 652 11.73 -44.29 -16.30
C GLN A 652 12.06 -45.66 -15.70
N LEU A 653 11.94 -45.81 -14.39
CA LEU A 653 12.12 -47.10 -13.70
C LEU A 653 11.07 -48.15 -14.10
N CYS A 654 9.81 -47.72 -14.34
CA CYS A 654 8.75 -48.59 -14.82
C CYS A 654 9.00 -49.03 -16.27
N ASN A 655 9.37 -48.09 -17.16
CA ASN A 655 9.67 -48.39 -18.55
C ASN A 655 10.84 -49.38 -18.72
N LEU A 656 11.81 -49.30 -17.83
CA LEU A 656 12.93 -50.25 -17.82
C LEU A 656 12.45 -51.69 -17.62
N TRP A 657 11.37 -51.92 -16.86
CA TRP A 657 10.78 -53.25 -16.71
C TRP A 657 10.21 -53.80 -17.99
N LEU A 658 9.57 -52.97 -18.81
CA LEU A 658 8.99 -53.38 -20.09
C LEU A 658 10.12 -53.80 -21.06
N ILE A 659 11.19 -53.03 -21.07
CA ILE A 659 12.40 -53.32 -21.89
C ILE A 659 13.02 -54.64 -21.41
N ASN A 660 13.23 -54.82 -20.13
CA ASN A 660 13.84 -55.97 -19.52
C ASN A 660 13.01 -57.25 -19.70
N LYS A 661 11.66 -57.13 -19.81
CA LYS A 661 10.76 -58.27 -20.08
C LYS A 661 10.97 -58.88 -21.46
N ALA A 662 11.46 -58.09 -22.40
CA ALA A 662 11.77 -58.50 -23.76
C ALA A 662 13.09 -59.28 -23.85
N ILE A 663 13.97 -59.24 -22.85
CA ILE A 663 15.22 -59.99 -22.77
C ILE A 663 14.90 -61.47 -22.56
N LYS A 664 15.45 -62.34 -23.41
CA LYS A 664 15.17 -63.78 -23.38
C LYS A 664 15.46 -64.43 -22.02
N VAL A 665 14.54 -65.29 -21.54
CA VAL A 665 14.57 -65.96 -20.25
C VAL A 665 15.86 -66.78 -20.04
N ASP A 666 16.48 -67.27 -21.07
CA ASP A 666 17.70 -68.08 -21.01
C ASP A 666 18.93 -67.23 -20.57
N PHE A 667 18.97 -65.94 -20.85
CA PHE A 667 20.00 -65.00 -20.41
C PHE A 667 19.83 -64.63 -18.89
N MET A 668 18.58 -64.63 -18.42
CA MET A 668 18.30 -64.34 -16.99
C MET A 668 18.77 -65.40 -16.03
N ASN A 669 18.86 -66.70 -16.46
CA ASN A 669 19.29 -67.78 -15.59
C ASN A 669 20.81 -67.90 -15.44
N SER A 670 21.59 -67.32 -16.33
CA SER A 670 23.04 -67.48 -16.34
C SER A 670 23.85 -66.37 -15.59
N SER A 671 23.28 -65.16 -15.43
CA SER A 671 24.03 -64.04 -14.88
C SER A 671 23.50 -63.54 -13.54
N LYS A 672 24.35 -63.59 -12.50
CA LYS A 672 24.04 -63.13 -11.12
C LYS A 672 23.76 -61.64 -11.06
N TRP A 673 24.48 -60.83 -11.81
CA TRP A 673 24.39 -59.38 -11.81
C TRP A 673 23.07 -58.88 -12.36
N ILE A 674 22.41 -59.52 -13.32
CA ILE A 674 21.09 -59.15 -13.80
C ILE A 674 20.04 -59.24 -12.66
N ARG A 675 20.10 -60.27 -11.85
CA ARG A 675 19.20 -60.42 -10.69
C ARG A 675 19.41 -59.35 -9.65
N VAL A 676 20.66 -58.95 -9.41
CA VAL A 676 21.00 -57.83 -8.52
C VAL A 676 20.47 -56.50 -9.11
N ALA A 677 20.63 -56.25 -10.42
CA ALA A 677 20.10 -55.07 -11.09
C ALA A 677 18.56 -54.95 -10.98
N PHE A 678 17.86 -56.08 -11.13
CA PHE A 678 16.38 -56.11 -10.98
C PHE A 678 15.97 -55.83 -9.53
N ALA A 679 16.69 -56.43 -8.56
CA ALA A 679 16.44 -56.17 -7.14
C ALA A 679 16.71 -54.68 -6.81
N LEU A 680 17.79 -54.11 -7.31
CA LEU A 680 18.09 -52.68 -7.15
C LEU A 680 17.02 -51.77 -7.79
N ARG A 681 16.62 -52.07 -9.02
CA ARG A 681 15.51 -51.35 -9.68
C ARG A 681 14.24 -51.37 -8.82
N GLN A 682 13.88 -52.58 -8.26
CA GLN A 682 12.68 -52.67 -7.44
C GLN A 682 12.79 -51.88 -6.14
N ARG A 683 14.00 -51.82 -5.53
CA ARG A 683 14.24 -50.97 -4.36
C ARG A 683 14.12 -49.49 -4.69
N MET A 684 14.71 -49.05 -5.80
CA MET A 684 14.59 -47.66 -6.31
C MET A 684 13.14 -47.31 -6.58
N LEU A 685 12.40 -48.19 -7.26
CA LEU A 685 10.98 -47.98 -7.56
C LEU A 685 10.13 -47.90 -6.26
N ASN A 686 10.36 -48.81 -5.32
CA ASN A 686 9.67 -48.79 -4.03
C ASN A 686 9.95 -47.49 -3.25
N PHE A 687 11.20 -47.03 -3.26
CA PHE A 687 11.58 -45.74 -2.67
C PHE A 687 10.78 -44.59 -3.33
N MET A 688 10.78 -44.51 -4.67
CA MET A 688 10.08 -43.45 -5.39
C MET A 688 8.58 -43.46 -5.14
N GLN A 689 7.95 -44.60 -5.17
CA GLN A 689 6.50 -44.73 -4.94
C GLN A 689 6.10 -44.38 -3.52
N ASN A 690 6.89 -44.75 -2.51
CA ASN A 690 6.58 -44.39 -1.13
C ASN A 690 6.78 -42.88 -0.86
N ILE A 691 7.82 -42.27 -1.42
CA ILE A 691 8.02 -40.80 -1.30
C ILE A 691 6.87 -40.03 -2.00
N GLN A 692 6.49 -40.43 -3.20
CA GLN A 692 5.39 -39.79 -3.90
C GLN A 692 4.07 -39.97 -3.16
N TYR A 693 3.78 -41.16 -2.66
CA TYR A 693 2.59 -41.43 -1.86
C TYR A 693 2.56 -40.53 -0.62
N TYR A 694 3.69 -40.41 0.10
CA TYR A 694 3.80 -39.51 1.24
C TYR A 694 3.49 -38.06 0.84
N MET A 695 4.16 -37.53 -0.18
CA MET A 695 3.94 -36.15 -0.61
C MET A 695 2.51 -35.90 -1.06
N MET A 696 1.93 -36.77 -1.87
CA MET A 696 0.61 -36.56 -2.44
C MET A 696 -0.51 -36.87 -1.44
N CYS A 697 -0.48 -38.03 -0.76
CA CYS A 697 -1.57 -38.51 0.05
C CYS A 697 -1.48 -38.13 1.53
N GLU A 698 -0.28 -37.94 2.08
CA GLU A 698 -0.12 -37.59 3.50
C GLU A 698 0.15 -36.10 3.74
N VAL A 699 0.73 -35.39 2.76
CA VAL A 699 1.02 -33.97 2.89
C VAL A 699 -0.01 -33.14 2.13
N ILE A 700 -0.11 -33.28 0.82
CA ILE A 700 -0.88 -32.37 -0.03
C ILE A 700 -2.39 -32.54 0.19
N GLU A 701 -2.93 -33.76 0.12
CA GLU A 701 -4.38 -34.00 0.22
C GLU A 701 -5.00 -33.60 1.56
N PRO A 702 -4.45 -33.99 2.72
CA PRO A 702 -5.01 -33.58 4.01
C PRO A 702 -4.97 -32.09 4.23
N ASN A 703 -3.84 -31.43 3.88
CA ASN A 703 -3.70 -29.99 4.02
C ASN A 703 -4.62 -29.24 3.04
N TRP A 704 -4.85 -29.77 1.84
CA TRP A 704 -5.83 -29.22 0.91
C TRP A 704 -7.27 -29.30 1.44
N HIS A 705 -7.66 -30.45 2.01
CA HIS A 705 -8.97 -30.59 2.62
C HIS A 705 -9.16 -29.64 3.80
N LEU A 706 -8.14 -29.47 4.61
CA LEU A 706 -8.16 -28.50 5.71
C LEU A 706 -8.30 -27.06 5.15
N PHE A 707 -7.53 -26.72 4.14
CA PHE A 707 -7.61 -25.43 3.46
C PHE A 707 -9.00 -25.20 2.84
N GLU A 708 -9.56 -26.15 2.11
CA GLU A 708 -10.90 -26.03 1.50
C GLU A 708 -12.01 -25.91 2.56
N ASN A 709 -11.90 -26.58 3.69
CA ASN A 709 -12.85 -26.45 4.79
C ASN A 709 -12.72 -25.10 5.50
N ASN A 710 -11.50 -24.63 5.70
CA ASN A 710 -11.27 -23.31 6.25
C ASN A 710 -11.85 -22.22 5.33
N LEU A 711 -11.68 -22.31 4.01
CA LEU A 711 -12.25 -21.38 3.04
C LEU A 711 -13.79 -21.26 3.13
N LYS A 712 -14.50 -22.32 3.55
CA LYS A 712 -15.95 -22.27 3.74
C LYS A 712 -16.38 -21.51 5.00
N THR A 713 -15.48 -21.37 5.97
CA THR A 713 -15.75 -20.75 7.28
C THR A 713 -15.20 -19.34 7.43
N VAL A 714 -14.35 -18.94 6.53
CA VAL A 714 -13.69 -17.62 6.55
C VAL A 714 -14.68 -16.50 6.21
N SER A 715 -14.59 -15.41 6.96
CA SER A 715 -15.39 -14.20 6.76
C SER A 715 -14.59 -13.03 6.17
N ASN A 716 -13.25 -13.07 6.26
CA ASN A 716 -12.36 -12.00 5.85
C ASN A 716 -11.40 -12.45 4.75
N ILE A 717 -11.02 -11.54 3.86
CA ILE A 717 -10.08 -11.86 2.77
C ILE A 717 -8.66 -12.10 3.28
N ASP A 718 -8.27 -11.43 4.35
CA ASP A 718 -6.94 -11.61 4.96
C ASP A 718 -6.78 -13.01 5.54
N ASP A 719 -7.85 -13.58 6.09
CA ASP A 719 -7.86 -14.97 6.57
C ASP A 719 -7.72 -15.96 5.39
N VAL A 720 -8.31 -15.65 4.21
CA VAL A 720 -8.10 -16.46 2.98
C VAL A 720 -6.64 -16.44 2.57
N LEU A 721 -6.02 -15.26 2.52
CA LEU A 721 -4.61 -15.10 2.19
C LEU A 721 -3.70 -15.84 3.18
N PHE A 722 -4.02 -15.73 4.46
CA PHE A 722 -3.29 -16.44 5.51
C PHE A 722 -3.42 -17.96 5.36
N CYS A 723 -4.64 -18.48 5.20
CA CYS A 723 -4.88 -19.92 5.01
C CYS A 723 -4.19 -20.45 3.75
N HIS A 724 -4.23 -19.69 2.64
CA HIS A 724 -3.57 -20.06 1.39
C HIS A 724 -2.05 -20.08 1.52
N THR A 725 -1.49 -19.05 2.14
CA THR A 725 -0.03 -18.97 2.38
C THR A 725 0.43 -20.08 3.32
N ASN A 726 -0.30 -20.32 4.41
CA ASN A 726 -0.01 -21.40 5.36
C ASN A 726 -0.06 -22.80 4.71
N PHE A 727 -1.06 -23.04 3.86
CA PHE A 727 -1.14 -24.27 3.08
C PHE A 727 0.12 -24.49 2.23
N LEU A 728 0.55 -23.47 1.50
CA LEU A 728 1.75 -23.55 0.66
C LEU A 728 3.04 -23.71 1.48
N ASP A 729 3.15 -23.02 2.61
CA ASP A 729 4.31 -23.11 3.49
C ASP A 729 4.43 -24.51 4.13
N ILE A 730 3.34 -25.10 4.57
CA ILE A 730 3.30 -26.49 5.08
C ILE A 730 3.70 -27.46 3.96
N CYS A 731 3.11 -27.33 2.75
CA CYS A 731 3.45 -28.21 1.64
C CYS A 731 4.94 -28.11 1.26
N LEU A 732 5.52 -26.89 1.21
CA LEU A 732 6.94 -26.71 0.92
C LEU A 732 7.82 -27.31 2.00
N LYS A 733 7.47 -27.15 3.28
CA LYS A 733 8.21 -27.69 4.42
C LYS A 733 8.19 -29.22 4.42
N ASP A 734 7.01 -29.80 4.35
CA ASP A 734 6.83 -31.24 4.48
C ASP A 734 7.26 -32.03 3.21
N CYS A 735 7.29 -31.38 2.04
CA CYS A 735 7.92 -31.92 0.83
C CYS A 735 9.45 -31.76 0.79
N MET A 736 10.10 -31.40 1.88
CA MET A 736 11.57 -31.25 2.03
C MET A 736 12.18 -30.12 1.19
N LEU A 737 11.41 -29.19 0.67
CA LEU A 737 11.88 -28.14 -0.24
C LEU A 737 12.51 -26.94 0.49
N THR A 738 12.20 -26.75 1.77
CA THR A 738 12.76 -25.66 2.59
C THR A 738 14.14 -25.99 3.15
N ASN A 739 14.52 -27.29 3.20
CA ASN A 739 15.78 -27.72 3.77
C ASN A 739 16.82 -28.04 2.69
N PRO A 740 17.87 -27.21 2.51
CA PRO A 740 18.85 -27.39 1.45
C PRO A 740 19.68 -28.67 1.57
N GLU A 741 19.88 -29.18 2.79
CA GLU A 741 20.64 -30.40 3.01
C GLU A 741 19.85 -31.64 2.55
N LEU A 742 18.59 -31.73 2.96
CA LEU A 742 17.70 -32.82 2.53
C LEU A 742 17.49 -32.82 1.03
N LEU A 743 17.27 -31.64 0.45
CA LEU A 743 17.09 -31.48 -0.99
C LEU A 743 18.31 -31.94 -1.80
N LYS A 744 19.53 -31.59 -1.37
CA LYS A 744 20.78 -32.04 -2.01
C LYS A 744 20.94 -33.57 -1.97
N ILE A 745 20.63 -34.22 -0.84
CA ILE A 745 20.71 -35.69 -0.73
C ILE A 745 19.66 -36.34 -1.62
N PHE A 746 18.44 -35.80 -1.58
CA PHE A 746 17.34 -36.28 -2.40
C PHE A 746 17.65 -36.15 -3.90
N SER A 747 18.19 -35.05 -4.35
CA SER A 747 18.62 -34.84 -5.74
C SER A 747 19.70 -35.85 -6.17
N LYS A 748 20.69 -36.13 -5.30
CA LYS A 748 21.70 -37.17 -5.57
C LYS A 748 21.06 -38.56 -5.74
N LEU A 749 20.07 -38.90 -4.90
CA LEU A 749 19.30 -40.15 -5.05
C LEU A 749 18.58 -40.22 -6.38
N MET A 750 17.92 -39.12 -6.77
CA MET A 750 17.24 -39.03 -8.07
C MET A 750 18.22 -39.18 -9.25
N SER A 751 19.36 -38.50 -9.20
CA SER A 751 20.41 -38.60 -10.21
C SER A 751 20.97 -40.02 -10.33
N VAL A 752 21.18 -40.72 -9.21
CA VAL A 752 21.59 -42.12 -9.23
C VAL A 752 20.53 -43.00 -9.91
N CYS A 753 19.25 -42.80 -9.63
CA CYS A 753 18.16 -43.53 -10.29
C CYS A 753 18.11 -43.28 -11.79
N VAL A 754 18.26 -42.03 -12.24
CA VAL A 754 18.28 -41.67 -13.67
C VAL A 754 19.53 -42.25 -14.37
N MET A 755 20.71 -42.13 -13.76
CA MET A 755 21.94 -42.74 -14.31
C MET A 755 21.84 -44.27 -14.43
N PHE A 756 21.27 -44.92 -13.43
CA PHE A 756 21.03 -46.36 -13.46
C PHE A 756 20.08 -46.77 -14.61
N THR A 757 18.95 -46.04 -14.77
CA THR A 757 17.97 -46.30 -15.83
C THR A 757 18.61 -46.10 -17.22
N ASN A 758 19.38 -45.03 -17.41
CA ASN A 758 20.10 -44.79 -18.67
C ASN A 758 21.16 -45.85 -18.96
N CYS A 759 21.90 -46.33 -17.97
CA CYS A 759 22.87 -47.42 -18.10
C CYS A 759 22.18 -48.72 -18.55
N MET A 760 21.07 -49.07 -17.89
CA MET A 760 20.32 -50.28 -18.22
C MET A 760 19.61 -50.23 -19.59
N GLN A 761 19.13 -49.08 -20.01
CA GLN A 761 18.54 -48.87 -21.34
C GLN A 761 19.60 -49.04 -22.43
N ARG A 762 20.79 -48.46 -22.26
CA ARG A 762 21.89 -48.65 -23.19
C ARG A 762 22.32 -50.11 -23.35
N PHE A 763 22.34 -50.83 -22.20
CA PHE A 763 22.62 -52.27 -22.20
C PHE A 763 21.61 -53.07 -23.02
N SER A 764 20.30 -52.81 -22.84
CA SER A 764 19.26 -53.53 -23.60
C SER A 764 19.26 -53.23 -25.09
N ASN A 765 19.60 -51.99 -25.48
CA ASN A 765 19.73 -51.60 -26.89
C ASN A 765 20.96 -52.25 -27.55
N PHE A 766 22.04 -52.42 -26.80
CA PHE A 766 23.24 -53.11 -27.27
C PHE A 766 23.00 -54.60 -27.49
N ASP A 767 22.24 -55.27 -26.59
CA ASP A 767 21.92 -56.71 -26.73
C ASP A 767 21.01 -56.98 -27.94
N VAL A 768 20.07 -56.07 -28.26
CA VAL A 768 19.23 -56.17 -29.48
C VAL A 768 20.07 -55.98 -30.75
N SER A 769 21.05 -55.08 -30.75
CA SER A 769 21.91 -54.82 -31.90
C SER A 769 22.94 -55.92 -32.11
N THR A 770 23.46 -56.57 -31.06
CA THR A 770 24.39 -57.72 -31.15
C THR A 770 23.66 -59.00 -31.57
N GLY A 771 22.38 -59.17 -31.24
CA GLY A 771 21.55 -60.29 -31.78
C GLY A 771 21.32 -60.19 -33.29
N ALA A 772 21.40 -59.00 -33.86
CA ALA A 772 21.32 -58.77 -35.33
C ALA A 772 22.64 -58.98 -36.05
N ILE A 773 23.79 -58.93 -35.36
CA ILE A 773 25.14 -59.13 -35.94
C ILE A 773 25.49 -60.61 -36.09
N LEU A 774 24.68 -61.56 -35.61
CA LEU A 774 24.84 -63.02 -35.87
C LEU A 774 24.31 -63.47 -37.25
N ASN A 775 24.01 -62.58 -38.18
CA ASN A 775 23.82 -62.88 -39.57
C ASN A 775 25.02 -62.33 -40.41
N PRO A 776 25.92 -63.19 -40.85
CA PRO A 776 27.06 -62.75 -41.67
C PRO A 776 26.67 -62.66 -43.17
N GLN A 777 26.05 -61.58 -43.57
CA GLN A 777 26.02 -61.14 -44.93
C GLN A 777 25.90 -59.61 -45.04
N GLY A 778 26.98 -59.06 -45.57
CA GLY A 778 27.29 -57.65 -45.75
C GLY A 778 26.20 -56.76 -46.34
N ILE A 779 26.09 -55.61 -45.71
CA ILE A 779 25.65 -54.39 -46.40
C ILE A 779 26.57 -53.26 -45.94
N ASP A 780 27.45 -52.80 -46.88
CA ASP A 780 28.16 -51.53 -46.78
C ASP A 780 27.16 -50.42 -46.78
N ILE A 781 27.09 -49.69 -45.66
CA ILE A 781 26.45 -48.39 -45.67
C ILE A 781 27.54 -47.34 -45.76
N LYS A 782 27.69 -46.82 -47.00
CA LYS A 782 28.44 -45.60 -47.23
C LYS A 782 27.76 -44.40 -46.64
N SER A 783 28.45 -43.70 -45.79
CA SER A 783 28.12 -42.42 -45.30
C SER A 783 28.17 -41.34 -46.39
N GLU A 784 27.04 -40.82 -46.77
CA GLU A 784 26.92 -39.47 -47.39
C GLU A 784 26.00 -38.72 -46.44
N ASP A 785 26.56 -37.78 -45.71
CA ASP A 785 26.11 -36.42 -45.42
C ASP A 785 26.90 -35.89 -44.26
N GLY A 786 27.92 -35.15 -44.60
CA GLY A 786 28.75 -34.44 -43.61
C GLY A 786 28.24 -32.99 -43.44
N GLU A 787 27.28 -32.73 -42.56
CA GLU A 787 26.96 -31.38 -42.02
C GLU A 787 26.28 -31.39 -40.67
N HIS A 788 26.03 -32.54 -40.03
CA HIS A 788 25.45 -32.64 -38.67
C HIS A 788 26.47 -33.00 -37.57
N PHE A 789 27.76 -32.86 -37.81
CA PHE A 789 28.82 -33.38 -36.92
C PHE A 789 29.25 -32.44 -35.78
N GLU A 790 28.89 -31.15 -35.82
CA GLU A 790 29.35 -30.21 -34.78
C GLU A 790 28.42 -30.08 -33.54
N GLU A 791 27.16 -30.48 -33.64
CA GLU A 791 26.21 -30.50 -32.49
C GLU A 791 26.38 -31.76 -31.64
N TRP A 792 26.93 -32.80 -32.17
CA TRP A 792 27.17 -34.07 -31.51
C TRP A 792 28.41 -34.04 -30.58
N GLU A 793 29.31 -33.12 -30.76
CA GLU A 793 30.54 -33.02 -29.96
C GLU A 793 30.31 -32.35 -28.57
N LYS A 794 29.28 -31.55 -28.36
CA LYS A 794 28.95 -30.93 -27.07
C LYS A 794 28.17 -31.85 -26.10
N ASP A 795 27.32 -32.72 -26.61
CA ASP A 795 26.73 -33.83 -25.88
C ASP A 795 27.80 -34.90 -25.51
N CYS A 796 28.95 -34.81 -26.11
CA CYS A 796 30.01 -35.75 -25.98
C CYS A 796 30.94 -35.61 -24.78
N LEU A 797 30.86 -34.55 -23.96
CA LEU A 797 31.74 -34.55 -22.75
C LEU A 797 31.17 -35.41 -21.63
N MET A 798 29.89 -35.42 -21.42
CA MET A 798 29.20 -36.33 -20.50
C MET A 798 29.03 -37.71 -21.17
N THR A 799 28.76 -37.79 -22.47
CA THR A 799 28.74 -39.00 -23.27
C THR A 799 30.16 -39.55 -23.56
N LYS A 800 31.24 -38.75 -23.66
CA LYS A 800 32.61 -39.25 -23.71
C LYS A 800 33.02 -39.88 -22.41
N TYR A 801 32.74 -39.28 -21.26
CA TYR A 801 32.99 -39.93 -19.96
C TYR A 801 32.19 -41.24 -19.82
N LEU A 802 30.95 -41.28 -20.29
CA LEU A 802 30.10 -42.47 -20.29
C LEU A 802 30.48 -43.45 -21.43
N ALA A 803 31.01 -42.98 -22.57
CA ALA A 803 31.46 -43.82 -23.67
C ALA A 803 32.84 -44.37 -23.47
N GLU A 804 33.78 -43.65 -22.83
CA GLU A 804 35.04 -44.21 -22.32
C GLU A 804 34.80 -45.24 -21.23
N TYR A 805 33.81 -44.95 -20.36
CA TYR A 805 33.29 -45.95 -19.39
C TYR A 805 32.62 -47.12 -20.16
N ALA A 806 31.87 -46.92 -21.18
CA ALA A 806 31.19 -47.98 -21.98
C ALA A 806 32.16 -48.81 -22.83
N GLN A 807 33.28 -48.24 -23.33
CA GLN A 807 34.32 -48.97 -24.02
C GLN A 807 35.17 -49.88 -23.09
N SER A 808 35.23 -49.57 -21.79
CA SER A 808 35.78 -50.46 -20.77
C SER A 808 34.87 -51.65 -20.43
N PHE A 809 33.62 -51.66 -20.92
CA PHE A 809 32.57 -52.63 -20.59
C PHE A 809 32.54 -53.89 -21.52
N GLN A 810 33.55 -54.15 -22.27
CA GLN A 810 33.60 -55.41 -23.06
C GLN A 810 33.75 -56.70 -22.20
N ASN A 811 33.94 -56.58 -20.91
CA ASN A 811 34.04 -57.73 -19.99
C ASN A 811 32.88 -57.75 -18.96
N SER A 812 32.21 -58.89 -18.74
CA SER A 812 31.13 -59.09 -17.82
C SER A 812 31.44 -58.66 -16.32
N GLU A 813 32.71 -58.73 -15.91
CA GLU A 813 33.18 -58.25 -14.63
C GLU A 813 33.02 -56.74 -14.39
N SER A 814 33.09 -55.94 -15.47
CA SER A 814 32.89 -54.47 -15.41
C SER A 814 31.42 -54.09 -15.12
N PHE A 815 30.44 -54.84 -15.59
CA PHE A 815 29.01 -54.59 -15.32
C PHE A 815 28.62 -54.91 -13.88
N GLU A 816 29.16 -56.02 -13.32
CA GLU A 816 28.91 -56.41 -11.91
C GLU A 816 29.42 -55.30 -10.96
N THR A 817 30.63 -54.80 -11.21
CA THR A 817 31.20 -53.69 -10.44
C THR A 817 30.41 -52.39 -10.55
N THR A 818 29.87 -52.07 -11.71
CA THR A 818 29.04 -50.87 -11.93
C THR A 818 27.69 -50.95 -11.20
N ILE A 819 27.03 -52.11 -11.25
CA ILE A 819 25.77 -52.34 -10.53
C ILE A 819 26.00 -52.28 -9.03
N ASP A 820 27.09 -52.88 -8.57
CA ASP A 820 27.48 -52.81 -7.14
C ASP A 820 27.77 -51.36 -6.70
N MET A 821 28.38 -50.53 -7.58
CA MET A 821 28.55 -49.10 -7.29
C MET A 821 27.23 -48.39 -7.17
N PHE A 822 26.28 -48.63 -8.08
CA PHE A 822 24.94 -48.01 -8.03
C PHE A 822 24.20 -48.45 -6.76
N ASP A 823 24.27 -49.71 -6.37
CA ASP A 823 23.66 -50.22 -5.15
C ASP A 823 24.28 -49.62 -3.89
N ASN A 824 25.59 -49.50 -3.84
CA ASN A 824 26.29 -48.86 -2.72
C ASN A 824 25.98 -47.37 -2.62
N ASN A 825 25.98 -46.63 -3.76
CA ASN A 825 25.66 -45.22 -3.78
C ASN A 825 24.21 -44.95 -3.38
N PHE A 826 23.28 -45.73 -3.94
CA PHE A 826 21.84 -45.60 -3.57
C PHE A 826 21.63 -45.91 -2.08
N SER A 827 22.22 -46.98 -1.58
CA SER A 827 22.11 -47.39 -0.17
C SER A 827 22.70 -46.34 0.77
N THR A 828 23.86 -45.78 0.41
CA THR A 828 24.53 -44.75 1.22
C THR A 828 23.70 -43.47 1.28
N TYR A 829 23.23 -42.94 0.12
CA TYR A 829 22.43 -41.74 0.11
C TYR A 829 21.05 -41.93 0.75
N LEU A 830 20.46 -43.13 0.65
CA LEU A 830 19.22 -43.45 1.33
C LEU A 830 19.39 -43.47 2.85
N LEU A 831 20.46 -44.07 3.35
CA LEU A 831 20.79 -44.08 4.77
C LEU A 831 21.06 -42.66 5.29
N ASP A 832 21.79 -41.84 4.53
CA ASP A 832 22.01 -40.42 4.86
C ASP A 832 20.73 -39.63 4.89
N LEU A 833 19.78 -39.89 3.95
CA LEU A 833 18.46 -39.24 3.94
C LEU A 833 17.66 -39.59 5.19
N LEU A 834 17.58 -40.87 5.54
CA LEU A 834 16.83 -41.36 6.71
C LEU A 834 17.44 -40.84 8.04
N ASP A 835 18.77 -40.79 8.15
CA ASP A 835 19.47 -40.22 9.31
C ASP A 835 19.14 -38.71 9.46
N LYS A 836 19.24 -37.94 8.39
CA LYS A 836 18.91 -36.53 8.39
C LYS A 836 17.44 -36.25 8.70
N ILE A 837 16.49 -37.01 8.12
CA ILE A 837 15.07 -36.89 8.45
C ILE A 837 14.84 -37.18 9.93
N SER A 838 15.50 -38.22 10.50
CA SER A 838 15.41 -38.55 11.92
C SER A 838 15.90 -37.40 12.81
N ILE A 839 17.03 -36.78 12.46
CA ILE A 839 17.58 -35.64 13.19
C ILE A 839 16.66 -34.43 13.13
N HIS A 840 16.11 -34.11 11.94
CA HIS A 840 15.17 -32.98 11.78
C HIS A 840 13.86 -33.20 12.52
N SER A 841 13.31 -34.42 12.49
CA SER A 841 12.06 -34.76 13.20
C SER A 841 12.20 -34.73 14.72
N THR A 842 13.40 -34.91 15.27
CA THR A 842 13.66 -34.77 16.70
C THR A 842 13.81 -33.33 17.15
N ASN A 843 14.24 -32.45 16.26
CA ASN A 843 14.46 -31.02 16.55
C ASN A 843 13.14 -30.20 16.39
N ASP A 844 12.32 -30.59 15.43
CA ASP A 844 11.01 -29.92 15.19
C ASP A 844 9.92 -30.75 15.94
N CYS A 845 9.06 -30.05 16.69
CA CYS A 845 7.94 -30.71 17.42
C CYS A 845 6.87 -31.30 16.48
N GLU A 846 7.02 -31.18 15.18
CA GLU A 846 6.13 -31.71 14.16
C GLU A 846 6.62 -33.04 13.61
N HIS A 847 5.86 -34.09 13.89
CA HIS A 847 6.21 -35.49 13.55
C HIS A 847 5.81 -35.92 12.12
N SER A 848 5.44 -34.97 11.23
CA SER A 848 4.93 -35.30 9.87
C SER A 848 5.93 -36.12 9.04
N MET A 849 7.22 -35.73 9.06
CA MET A 849 8.26 -36.40 8.27
C MET A 849 8.64 -37.80 8.80
N ILE A 850 8.29 -38.13 10.04
CA ILE A 850 8.59 -39.48 10.61
C ILE A 850 7.87 -40.58 9.82
N ASN A 851 6.70 -40.28 9.27
CA ASN A 851 5.93 -41.24 8.48
C ASN A 851 6.70 -41.75 7.26
N ILE A 852 7.59 -40.95 6.68
CA ILE A 852 8.48 -41.40 5.60
C ILE A 852 9.37 -42.53 6.07
N ILE A 853 9.96 -42.40 7.25
CA ILE A 853 10.86 -43.43 7.83
C ILE A 853 10.07 -44.72 8.03
N TYR A 854 8.90 -44.69 8.67
CA TYR A 854 8.05 -45.87 8.88
C TYR A 854 7.65 -46.58 7.58
N ARG A 855 7.42 -45.82 6.50
CA ARG A 855 7.07 -46.37 5.19
C ARG A 855 8.27 -46.99 4.46
N LEU A 856 9.42 -46.33 4.49
CA LEU A 856 10.59 -46.80 3.80
C LEU A 856 11.31 -47.95 4.56
N ASP A 857 11.26 -47.91 5.88
CA ASP A 857 11.92 -48.92 6.75
C ASP A 857 10.90 -49.70 7.59
N PHE A 858 9.82 -50.20 6.96
CA PHE A 858 8.80 -50.99 7.64
C PHE A 858 9.36 -52.29 8.25
N SER A 859 10.48 -52.80 7.73
CA SER A 859 11.14 -54.00 8.19
C SER A 859 12.25 -53.77 9.25
N GLY A 860 12.62 -52.52 9.52
CA GLY A 860 13.71 -52.18 10.45
C GLY A 860 15.13 -52.41 9.87
N TYR A 861 15.24 -52.81 8.61
CA TYR A 861 16.52 -53.14 7.97
C TYR A 861 17.47 -51.93 7.89
N TYR A 862 16.95 -50.76 7.51
CA TYR A 862 17.77 -49.57 7.42
C TYR A 862 18.15 -49.02 8.79
N ALA A 863 17.26 -49.14 9.77
CA ALA A 863 17.51 -48.77 11.16
C ALA A 863 18.69 -49.63 11.76
N GLU A 864 18.66 -50.94 11.56
CA GLU A 864 19.77 -51.83 11.98
C GLU A 864 21.10 -51.45 11.30
N LYS A 865 21.08 -51.17 10.00
CA LYS A 865 22.27 -50.71 9.27
C LYS A 865 22.80 -49.38 9.78
N LEU A 866 21.95 -48.42 10.11
CA LEU A 866 22.35 -47.13 10.71
C LEU A 866 22.98 -47.32 12.07
N GLU A 867 22.45 -48.20 12.93
CA GLU A 867 23.06 -48.57 14.22
C GLU A 867 24.42 -49.22 14.05
N GLN A 868 24.56 -50.16 13.10
CA GLN A 868 25.82 -50.77 12.77
C GLN A 868 26.88 -49.76 12.34
N LEU A 869 26.51 -48.83 11.43
CA LEU A 869 27.41 -47.78 10.97
C LEU A 869 27.77 -46.78 12.09
N ALA A 870 26.85 -46.49 13.00
CA ALA A 870 27.10 -45.64 14.16
C ALA A 870 28.09 -46.32 15.14
N MET A 871 27.97 -47.65 15.34
CA MET A 871 28.90 -48.42 16.12
C MET A 871 30.30 -48.47 15.49
N ASP A 872 30.39 -48.68 14.19
CA ASP A 872 31.66 -48.68 13.44
C ASP A 872 32.35 -47.31 13.46
N ARG A 873 31.56 -46.20 13.27
CA ARG A 873 32.07 -44.82 13.40
C ARG A 873 32.59 -44.53 14.82
N SER A 874 31.91 -45.06 15.85
CA SER A 874 32.30 -44.89 17.25
C SER A 874 33.57 -45.72 17.59
N GLN A 875 33.72 -46.92 17.02
CA GLN A 875 34.92 -47.74 17.14
C GLN A 875 36.13 -47.11 16.43
N LYS A 876 35.96 -46.60 15.19
CA LYS A 876 37.02 -45.87 14.47
C LYS A 876 37.49 -44.63 15.24
N LYS A 877 36.57 -43.83 15.78
CA LYS A 877 36.93 -42.67 16.63
C LYS A 877 37.65 -43.07 17.91
N ARG A 878 37.39 -44.27 18.50
CA ARG A 878 38.11 -44.80 19.65
C ARG A 878 39.53 -45.25 19.27
N VAL A 879 39.69 -45.90 18.12
CA VAL A 879 41.00 -46.34 17.58
C VAL A 879 41.85 -45.11 17.21
N GLU A 880 41.32 -44.10 16.56
CA GLU A 880 42.00 -42.84 16.25
C GLU A 880 42.43 -42.07 17.51
N LYS A 881 41.57 -42.01 18.54
CA LYS A 881 41.97 -41.44 19.85
C LYS A 881 43.02 -42.24 20.56
N GLN A 882 43.07 -43.56 20.41
CA GLN A 882 44.14 -44.43 20.98
C GLN A 882 45.48 -44.31 20.22
N SER A 883 45.41 -44.15 18.87
CA SER A 883 46.59 -43.90 18.04
C SER A 883 47.19 -42.52 18.22
N SER A 884 46.36 -41.51 18.45
CA SER A 884 46.80 -40.13 18.74
C SER A 884 47.31 -39.97 20.19
N GLY A 885 46.86 -40.85 21.12
CA GLY A 885 47.35 -40.88 22.53
C GLY A 885 48.71 -41.52 22.68
N THR A 886 49.13 -42.43 21.79
CA THR A 886 50.43 -43.07 21.80
C THR A 886 51.54 -42.24 21.16
N SER A 887 51.26 -41.29 20.32
CA SER A 887 52.25 -40.36 19.75
C SER A 887 52.58 -39.15 20.66
N ALA A 888 51.76 -38.85 21.67
CA ALA A 888 52.02 -37.76 22.61
C ALA A 888 52.85 -38.21 23.87
N GLY A 889 53.09 -39.49 24.06
CA GLY A 889 53.86 -40.03 25.19
C GLY A 889 55.36 -40.19 24.96
N ALA A 890 55.89 -40.00 23.72
CA ALA A 890 57.31 -40.23 23.40
C ALA A 890 58.19 -38.98 23.28
N GLY A 891 57.67 -37.80 23.65
CA GLY A 891 58.31 -36.48 23.46
C GLY A 891 58.70 -35.73 24.77
N ARG A 892 58.76 -36.41 25.94
CA ARG A 892 59.26 -35.80 27.17
C ARG A 892 60.19 -36.73 27.96
N LEU A 893 61.40 -36.95 27.45
CA LEU A 893 62.57 -37.32 28.17
C LEU A 893 63.78 -37.19 27.22
N VAL A 894 64.30 -35.98 27.08
CA VAL A 894 65.72 -35.58 27.14
C VAL A 894 65.73 -34.09 27.28
#